data_427b99d33818872431efd1c878601ac1
#
_entry.id   427b99d33818872431efd1c878601ac1
#
_cell.length_a   1.000
_cell.length_b   1.000
_cell.length_c   1.000
_cell.angle_alpha   90.00
_cell.angle_beta   90.00
_cell.angle_gamma   90.00
#
_symmetry.space_group_name_H-M   'P 1'
#
loop_
_entity.id
_entity.type
_entity.pdbx_description
1 polymer ?
#
loop_
_entity_poly.entity_id
_entity_poly.type
_entity_poly.pdbx_seq_one_letter_code
_entity_poly.pdbx_strand_id
1 'polypeptide(L)'
;MKKNLLTLTIAATILFGGTHTQAQESPYTRLREFAAHIAAFNKNCPQEKVFLHFDNKAYYLGETIWFSAYVVDAGTLLPIAKSKILYVELLTPDGDIVASKKLKIVAGRCYGNLDLIGRSETFSEGFSNKINVINALRSGFYEVRAYTREMQNFGEGCYFSRVFPVYDAPETDGDYAQMQFTTTNTTRSTEVRKKSKKQNNPTVEFYPEGGALVEGIQSRIGFRITDNKGLPISDTKAQINGKQITDIREGMGSFLHTPNEADNNKVTFTIDGKEESFKLPKAEKKGYTLSIDNMQEQNLEAEIARSGVHPETIGATIICRGILAYFDTLRWEGDKAHITIDKNKIPAGVQQLTLFTEKGKIVAERLFFSHNNLPNGINISISTDKPAYKPFEKVNLNAKVTDPAGTPIETYISLAVRDGDVENGGNYSDNICTDLLLSSDLKGYISNPEYYFESNDREHLRALDNLMLVQGWRRYGWETMAGTKPFKVTNYLEDGITIDGEVYALSYNKPLKDIKVRMRAFSPDGKYVQSQSVTTNEKGEFNFKLEDFYDDWHLILFLSKDDGEDGNEERLKKDARIKINRAPMSQKRIYAQWETNMPNPIVHYPTSTKPLDKATQVQDFLVLPGIEIKEQENYLDCEAYYVREESEAMYDKGELLGNVNQYLLEKAPRFMDEEHTTNIMSYKNTPITYIPMRFEGSVWGSTIPPQYSGLIDLEEVEYILFFNNPFAYQHLRLSHKNMYPDSPLIDLINHSASEKKYLALIYPRKRAAVTYDMKGQRATYIEGYSTVREFFSPDYKNAPLPGETDYRRTLYWNPLLRTDAEGNAKATFYNNGRCHIMEADASTITPKGKLGSGKTKISPKK
;
A
#
# COMPACT_ATOMS: atom_id res chain seq x y z
N MET A 1 6.14 10.79 -30.98
CA MET A 1 7.50 10.84 -30.42
C MET A 1 7.95 9.42 -30.13
N LYS A 2 9.13 9.05 -30.63
CA LYS A 2 9.60 7.65 -30.61
C LYS A 2 9.69 7.10 -29.18
N LYS A 3 8.87 6.08 -28.83
CA LYS A 3 9.07 5.24 -27.65
C LYS A 3 10.32 4.39 -27.88
N ASN A 4 11.45 4.79 -27.33
CA ASN A 4 12.61 3.92 -27.29
C ASN A 4 12.39 2.89 -26.20
N LEU A 5 12.18 1.68 -26.63
CA LEU A 5 12.23 0.47 -25.79
C LEU A 5 13.68 0.36 -25.28
N LEU A 6 13.95 0.81 -24.07
CA LEU A 6 15.26 0.64 -23.45
C LEU A 6 15.32 -0.74 -22.81
N THR A 7 15.53 -1.76 -23.64
CA THR A 7 16.12 -3.00 -23.16
C THR A 7 17.58 -2.65 -22.89
N LEU A 8 17.97 -2.54 -21.63
CA LEU A 8 19.37 -2.31 -21.25
C LEU A 8 20.17 -3.61 -21.50
N THR A 9 20.42 -3.89 -22.78
CA THR A 9 21.49 -4.79 -23.21
C THR A 9 22.60 -3.87 -23.69
N ILE A 10 23.52 -3.51 -22.81
CA ILE A 10 24.77 -2.85 -23.22
C ILE A 10 25.65 -3.92 -23.87
N ALA A 11 25.44 -4.18 -25.13
CA ALA A 11 26.42 -4.84 -25.98
C ALA A 11 27.27 -3.72 -26.62
N ALA A 12 28.39 -3.38 -25.99
CA ALA A 12 29.43 -2.59 -26.65
C ALA A 12 30.10 -3.49 -27.66
N THR A 13 29.61 -3.47 -28.89
CA THR A 13 30.30 -4.10 -30.02
C THR A 13 31.28 -3.06 -30.57
N ILE A 14 32.53 -3.14 -30.13
CA ILE A 14 33.66 -2.50 -30.83
C ILE A 14 34.21 -3.53 -31.78
N LEU A 15 33.89 -3.35 -33.05
CA LEU A 15 34.59 -4.02 -34.17
C LEU A 15 35.91 -3.30 -34.44
N PHE A 16 36.99 -3.83 -33.84
CA PHE A 16 38.32 -3.68 -34.40
C PHE A 16 39.00 -5.04 -34.48
N GLY A 17 39.23 -5.50 -35.72
CA GLY A 17 40.07 -6.64 -35.98
C GLY A 17 41.52 -6.35 -35.64
N GLY A 18 41.96 -6.83 -34.51
CA GLY A 18 43.34 -6.90 -34.07
C GLY A 18 43.39 -8.02 -33.04
N THR A 19 44.37 -8.90 -33.15
CA THR A 19 44.71 -9.88 -32.15
C THR A 19 45.01 -9.18 -30.82
N HIS A 20 43.98 -8.90 -30.07
CA HIS A 20 44.15 -8.41 -28.69
C HIS A 20 44.36 -9.60 -27.79
N THR A 21 45.55 -9.77 -27.26
CA THR A 21 45.79 -10.30 -25.95
C THR A 21 44.79 -9.56 -25.02
N GLN A 22 43.77 -10.25 -24.52
CA GLN A 22 42.88 -9.69 -23.50
C GLN A 22 43.77 -9.26 -22.34
N ALA A 23 44.07 -7.99 -22.23
CA ALA A 23 44.62 -7.42 -21.02
C ALA A 23 43.62 -7.75 -19.91
N GLN A 24 44.01 -8.55 -18.94
CA GLN A 24 43.20 -8.91 -17.81
C GLN A 24 42.85 -7.61 -17.08
N GLU A 25 41.60 -7.17 -17.19
CA GLU A 25 41.13 -5.94 -16.52
C GLU A 25 41.54 -5.98 -15.04
N SER A 26 42.05 -4.85 -14.53
CA SER A 26 42.46 -4.82 -13.14
C SER A 26 41.22 -5.04 -12.22
N PRO A 27 41.36 -5.73 -11.10
CA PRO A 27 40.29 -5.90 -10.11
C PRO A 27 39.57 -4.58 -9.75
N TYR A 28 40.35 -3.51 -9.61
CA TYR A 28 39.84 -2.16 -9.35
C TYR A 28 38.89 -1.64 -10.44
N THR A 29 39.19 -1.90 -11.69
CA THR A 29 38.33 -1.48 -12.82
C THR A 29 36.96 -2.14 -12.74
N ARG A 30 36.91 -3.46 -12.48
CA ARG A 30 35.65 -4.20 -12.33
C ARG A 30 34.83 -3.72 -11.13
N LEU A 31 35.45 -3.50 -9.98
CA LEU A 31 34.76 -2.99 -8.80
C LEU A 31 34.17 -1.60 -9.05
N ARG A 32 34.89 -0.74 -9.77
CA ARG A 32 34.43 0.61 -10.18
C ARG A 32 33.25 0.55 -11.14
N GLU A 33 33.18 -0.46 -11.99
CA GLU A 33 32.05 -0.65 -12.91
C GLU A 33 30.73 -0.89 -12.15
N PHE A 34 30.73 -1.69 -11.09
CA PHE A 34 29.55 -1.87 -10.24
C PHE A 34 29.10 -0.56 -9.61
N ALA A 35 30.02 0.24 -9.10
CA ALA A 35 29.71 1.56 -8.56
C ALA A 35 29.14 2.50 -9.64
N ALA A 36 29.70 2.46 -10.85
CA ALA A 36 29.18 3.24 -12.00
C ALA A 36 27.79 2.78 -12.41
N HIS A 37 27.52 1.47 -12.40
CA HIS A 37 26.18 0.94 -12.67
C HIS A 37 25.16 1.40 -11.62
N ILE A 38 25.50 1.37 -10.33
CA ILE A 38 24.64 1.87 -9.23
C ILE A 38 24.28 3.35 -9.49
N ALA A 39 25.26 4.18 -9.80
CA ALA A 39 25.04 5.60 -10.09
C ALA A 39 24.17 5.81 -11.33
N ALA A 40 24.39 5.02 -12.40
CA ALA A 40 23.60 5.06 -13.62
C ALA A 40 22.17 4.57 -13.40
N PHE A 41 21.99 3.51 -12.61
CA PHE A 41 20.68 2.96 -12.27
C PHE A 41 19.79 4.01 -11.61
N ASN A 42 20.27 4.69 -10.59
CA ASN A 42 19.50 5.73 -9.91
C ASN A 42 19.13 6.89 -10.85
N LYS A 43 20.00 7.26 -11.76
CA LYS A 43 19.73 8.31 -12.76
C LYS A 43 18.64 7.91 -13.76
N ASN A 44 18.64 6.64 -14.18
CA ASN A 44 17.75 6.12 -15.22
C ASN A 44 16.41 5.60 -14.64
N CYS A 45 16.43 5.11 -13.41
CA CYS A 45 15.28 4.56 -12.69
C CYS A 45 15.16 5.23 -11.32
N PRO A 46 14.91 6.56 -11.25
CA PRO A 46 14.76 7.25 -9.98
C PRO A 46 13.50 6.76 -9.28
N GLN A 47 13.63 6.43 -8.00
CA GLN A 47 12.50 5.97 -7.19
C GLN A 47 11.76 7.15 -6.56
N GLU A 48 10.47 6.95 -6.35
CA GLU A 48 9.61 7.90 -5.66
C GLU A 48 9.29 7.41 -4.24
N LYS A 49 9.04 8.35 -3.33
CA LYS A 49 8.49 8.09 -1.99
C LYS A 49 7.23 8.89 -1.79
N VAL A 50 6.31 8.32 -1.03
CA VAL A 50 5.05 8.95 -0.64
C VAL A 50 4.97 8.99 0.88
N PHE A 51 4.51 10.12 1.42
CA PHE A 51 4.10 10.26 2.80
C PHE A 51 2.67 10.82 2.86
N LEU A 52 1.83 10.25 3.72
CA LEU A 52 0.48 10.76 3.99
C LEU A 52 0.42 11.31 5.42
N HIS A 53 0.02 12.57 5.53
CA HIS A 53 -0.37 13.20 6.79
C HIS A 53 -1.87 13.05 6.97
N PHE A 54 -2.32 12.53 8.11
CA PHE A 54 -3.72 12.24 8.41
C PHE A 54 -4.28 13.17 9.48
N ASP A 55 -5.59 13.36 9.45
CA ASP A 55 -6.29 14.16 10.45
C ASP A 55 -6.38 13.47 11.81
N ASN A 56 -6.37 12.13 11.85
CA ASN A 56 -6.49 11.35 13.08
C ASN A 56 -5.55 10.15 13.12
N LYS A 57 -5.39 9.52 14.29
CA LYS A 57 -4.55 8.33 14.52
C LYS A 57 -5.36 7.04 14.63
N ALA A 58 -6.65 7.15 14.84
CA ALA A 58 -7.61 6.07 14.92
C ALA A 58 -8.96 6.60 14.45
N TYR A 59 -9.85 5.71 14.03
CA TYR A 59 -11.14 6.09 13.48
C TYR A 59 -12.26 5.21 14.03
N TYR A 60 -13.50 5.64 13.80
CA TYR A 60 -14.71 4.90 14.06
C TYR A 60 -15.47 4.67 12.75
N LEU A 61 -16.21 3.59 12.65
CA LEU A 61 -17.12 3.37 11.54
C LEU A 61 -18.08 4.57 11.42
N GLY A 62 -18.26 5.07 10.21
CA GLY A 62 -19.03 6.27 9.94
C GLY A 62 -18.20 7.55 9.78
N GLU A 63 -16.95 7.54 10.23
CA GLU A 63 -16.05 8.68 10.04
C GLU A 63 -15.41 8.73 8.64
N THR A 64 -14.75 9.82 8.35
CA THR A 64 -13.95 10.01 7.13
C THR A 64 -12.48 10.18 7.50
N ILE A 65 -11.62 9.44 6.85
CA ILE A 65 -10.16 9.61 6.91
C ILE A 65 -9.79 10.75 5.96
N TRP A 66 -9.26 11.84 6.49
CA TRP A 66 -8.73 12.95 5.70
C TRP A 66 -7.22 12.85 5.63
N PHE A 67 -6.64 13.11 4.46
CA PHE A 67 -5.19 13.06 4.30
C PHE A 67 -4.65 14.09 3.32
N SER A 68 -3.40 14.48 3.55
CA SER A 68 -2.56 15.25 2.62
C SER A 68 -1.36 14.39 2.23
N ALA A 69 -1.11 14.27 0.94
CA ALA A 69 -0.05 13.45 0.38
C ALA A 69 1.13 14.30 -0.09
N TYR A 70 2.32 13.82 0.19
CA TYR A 70 3.60 14.38 -0.24
C TYR A 70 4.34 13.32 -1.05
N VAL A 71 4.63 13.63 -2.31
CA VAL A 71 5.31 12.73 -3.23
C VAL A 71 6.65 13.35 -3.62
N VAL A 72 7.73 12.62 -3.36
CA VAL A 72 9.10 13.11 -3.53
C VAL A 72 9.95 12.13 -4.33
N ASP A 73 10.98 12.67 -4.98
CA ASP A 73 12.11 11.85 -5.44
C ASP A 73 12.83 11.27 -4.20
N ALA A 74 12.97 9.97 -4.16
CA ALA A 74 13.49 9.28 -2.98
C ALA A 74 14.92 9.70 -2.62
N GLY A 75 15.77 9.92 -3.64
CA GLY A 75 17.17 10.26 -3.45
C GLY A 75 17.37 11.66 -2.89
N THR A 76 16.67 12.63 -3.47
CA THR A 76 16.87 14.06 -3.20
C THR A 76 15.88 14.65 -2.22
N LEU A 77 14.74 13.96 -1.97
CA LEU A 77 13.57 14.44 -1.22
C LEU A 77 12.91 15.70 -1.84
N LEU A 78 13.26 16.03 -3.08
CA LEU A 78 12.59 17.13 -3.77
C LEU A 78 11.17 16.74 -4.16
N PRO A 79 10.18 17.66 -4.02
CA PRO A 79 8.84 17.43 -4.55
C PRO A 79 8.93 17.09 -6.04
N ILE A 80 8.34 15.96 -6.44
CA ILE A 80 8.49 15.49 -7.81
C ILE A 80 7.49 16.14 -8.75
N ALA A 81 7.89 16.24 -10.02
CA ALA A 81 7.04 16.67 -11.12
C ALA A 81 6.84 15.57 -12.19
N LYS A 82 7.36 14.35 -11.95
CA LYS A 82 7.32 13.27 -12.96
C LYS A 82 5.99 12.54 -12.95
N SER A 83 5.66 11.80 -11.89
CA SER A 83 4.34 11.18 -11.74
C SER A 83 3.28 12.23 -11.49
N LYS A 84 2.18 12.16 -12.24
CA LYS A 84 1.03 13.07 -12.10
C LYS A 84 -0.15 12.42 -11.39
N ILE A 85 -0.06 11.13 -11.10
CA ILE A 85 -1.13 10.33 -10.51
C ILE A 85 -0.62 9.65 -9.25
N LEU A 86 -1.35 9.82 -8.15
CA LEU A 86 -1.21 9.06 -6.92
C LEU A 86 -2.43 8.17 -6.73
N TYR A 87 -2.21 6.90 -6.51
CA TYR A 87 -3.23 5.94 -6.09
C TYR A 87 -3.21 5.83 -4.57
N VAL A 88 -4.39 5.95 -3.96
CA VAL A 88 -4.58 5.77 -2.51
C VAL A 88 -5.70 4.79 -2.29
N GLU A 89 -5.44 3.73 -1.56
CA GLU A 89 -6.36 2.62 -1.34
C GLU A 89 -6.60 2.39 0.14
N LEU A 90 -7.82 1.99 0.47
CA LEU A 90 -8.22 1.53 1.80
C LEU A 90 -8.46 0.03 1.75
N LEU A 91 -7.73 -0.71 2.58
CA LEU A 91 -7.83 -2.15 2.69
C LEU A 91 -8.46 -2.54 4.02
N THR A 92 -9.34 -3.54 3.97
CA THR A 92 -9.94 -4.15 5.17
C THR A 92 -8.90 -4.96 5.96
N PRO A 93 -9.22 -5.39 7.18
CA PRO A 93 -8.40 -6.35 7.93
C PRO A 93 -8.13 -7.66 7.19
N ASP A 94 -9.01 -8.05 6.27
CA ASP A 94 -8.84 -9.23 5.42
C ASP A 94 -8.04 -8.94 4.13
N GLY A 95 -7.61 -7.68 3.96
CA GLY A 95 -6.81 -7.23 2.83
C GLY A 95 -7.61 -6.86 1.57
N ASP A 96 -8.94 -6.84 1.64
CA ASP A 96 -9.78 -6.44 0.51
C ASP A 96 -9.75 -4.92 0.31
N ILE A 97 -9.59 -4.46 -0.93
CA ILE A 97 -9.63 -3.04 -1.25
C ILE A 97 -11.11 -2.59 -1.28
N VAL A 98 -11.48 -1.72 -0.35
CA VAL A 98 -12.88 -1.21 -0.22
C VAL A 98 -13.04 0.21 -0.75
N ALA A 99 -11.96 0.95 -0.85
CA ALA A 99 -11.97 2.26 -1.49
C ALA A 99 -10.64 2.51 -2.21
N SER A 100 -10.72 3.20 -3.34
CA SER A 100 -9.56 3.62 -4.12
C SER A 100 -9.77 5.06 -4.59
N LYS A 101 -8.71 5.86 -4.56
CA LYS A 101 -8.68 7.22 -5.07
C LYS A 101 -7.53 7.37 -6.05
N LYS A 102 -7.80 7.99 -7.20
CA LYS A 102 -6.84 8.37 -8.21
C LYS A 102 -6.67 9.88 -8.16
N LEU A 103 -5.59 10.36 -7.55
CA LEU A 103 -5.41 11.76 -7.23
C LEU A 103 -4.40 12.44 -8.15
N LYS A 104 -4.71 13.69 -8.56
CA LYS A 104 -3.80 14.50 -9.35
C LYS A 104 -2.71 15.09 -8.48
N ILE A 105 -1.45 14.79 -8.80
CA ILE A 105 -0.27 15.36 -8.12
C ILE A 105 0.06 16.72 -8.76
N VAL A 106 0.12 17.75 -7.93
CA VAL A 106 0.54 19.10 -8.32
C VAL A 106 1.72 19.53 -7.44
N ALA A 107 2.85 19.81 -8.05
CA ALA A 107 4.09 20.19 -7.34
C ALA A 107 4.45 19.22 -6.18
N GLY A 108 4.32 17.91 -6.42
CA GLY A 108 4.60 16.86 -5.43
C GLY A 108 3.56 16.74 -4.31
N ARG A 109 2.37 17.29 -4.47
CA ARG A 109 1.31 17.28 -3.44
C ARG A 109 -0.04 16.91 -4.03
N CYS A 110 -0.84 16.24 -3.24
CA CYS A 110 -2.28 16.09 -3.45
C CYS A 110 -2.94 15.82 -2.08
N TYR A 111 -4.25 15.76 -2.05
CA TYR A 111 -5.01 15.46 -0.83
C TYR A 111 -6.29 14.74 -1.18
N GLY A 112 -6.90 14.13 -0.18
CA GLY A 112 -8.12 13.37 -0.39
C GLY A 112 -8.81 12.96 0.90
N ASN A 113 -9.83 12.14 0.70
CA ASN A 113 -10.60 11.55 1.78
C ASN A 113 -10.98 10.11 1.44
N LEU A 114 -11.11 9.28 2.49
CA LEU A 114 -11.62 7.91 2.41
C LEU A 114 -12.74 7.76 3.44
N ASP A 115 -13.90 7.34 3.00
CA ASP A 115 -15.07 7.22 3.88
C ASP A 115 -15.13 5.83 4.51
N LEU A 116 -15.29 5.79 5.83
CA LEU A 116 -15.53 4.59 6.62
C LEU A 116 -17.04 4.33 6.81
N ILE A 117 -17.84 4.77 5.85
CA ILE A 117 -19.27 4.57 5.85
C ILE A 117 -19.55 3.24 5.18
N GLY A 118 -20.08 2.30 5.95
CA GLY A 118 -20.71 1.10 5.38
C GLY A 118 -21.82 1.56 4.43
N ARG A 119 -21.86 1.02 3.21
CA ARG A 119 -22.88 1.36 2.21
C ARG A 119 -24.28 0.89 2.58
N SER A 120 -24.62 0.84 3.88
CA SER A 120 -25.90 0.34 4.35
C SER A 120 -27.10 1.25 4.07
N GLU A 121 -26.87 2.52 3.74
CA GLU A 121 -27.98 3.47 3.63
C GLU A 121 -28.70 3.47 2.27
N THR A 122 -28.17 2.81 1.26
CA THR A 122 -28.79 2.80 -0.09
C THR A 122 -29.27 1.42 -0.56
N PHE A 123 -29.15 0.39 0.25
CA PHE A 123 -29.60 -0.94 -0.12
C PHE A 123 -30.81 -1.35 0.72
N SER A 124 -31.97 -1.24 0.11
CA SER A 124 -33.20 -1.75 0.62
C SER A 124 -33.11 -3.27 0.88
N GLU A 125 -33.75 -3.62 1.96
CA GLU A 125 -33.92 -4.93 2.56
C GLU A 125 -34.14 -6.08 1.56
N GLY A 126 -33.46 -7.19 1.74
CA GLY A 126 -33.89 -8.47 1.21
C GLY A 126 -32.85 -9.28 0.45
N PHE A 127 -32.24 -8.82 -0.63
CA PHE A 127 -31.24 -9.57 -1.41
C PHE A 127 -29.82 -9.18 -1.04
N SER A 128 -29.71 -8.02 -0.57
CA SER A 128 -28.53 -7.30 -0.19
C SER A 128 -27.71 -7.95 0.94
N ASN A 129 -28.29 -8.82 1.74
CA ASN A 129 -27.74 -9.14 3.06
C ASN A 129 -26.46 -9.94 3.03
N LYS A 130 -26.27 -10.92 2.14
CA LYS A 130 -24.94 -11.57 1.99
C LYS A 130 -23.98 -10.70 1.20
N ILE A 131 -24.46 -9.97 0.24
CA ILE A 131 -23.67 -9.01 -0.54
C ILE A 131 -23.31 -7.81 0.32
N ASN A 132 -24.22 -7.30 1.14
CA ASN A 132 -23.96 -6.25 2.13
C ASN A 132 -23.03 -6.70 3.24
N VAL A 133 -23.09 -7.96 3.65
CA VAL A 133 -22.10 -8.55 4.58
C VAL A 133 -20.72 -8.63 3.95
N ILE A 134 -20.61 -8.85 2.65
CA ILE A 134 -19.32 -8.84 1.93
C ILE A 134 -18.81 -7.39 1.76
N ASN A 135 -19.68 -6.41 1.59
CA ASN A 135 -19.31 -5.01 1.34
C ASN A 135 -19.47 -4.08 2.55
N ALA A 136 -20.05 -4.53 3.67
CA ALA A 136 -20.15 -3.73 4.88
C ALA A 136 -18.76 -3.60 5.50
N LEU A 137 -18.35 -2.36 5.78
CA LEU A 137 -17.15 -2.13 6.56
C LEU A 137 -17.36 -2.65 7.97
N ARG A 138 -16.39 -3.36 8.49
CA ARG A 138 -16.37 -3.89 9.86
C ARG A 138 -15.27 -3.20 10.63
N SER A 139 -15.44 -3.11 11.92
CA SER A 139 -14.36 -2.66 12.79
C SER A 139 -13.16 -3.61 12.71
N GLY A 140 -11.97 -3.05 12.88
CA GLY A 140 -10.72 -3.79 12.80
C GLY A 140 -9.56 -2.91 12.38
N PHE A 141 -8.45 -3.51 11.98
CA PHE A 141 -7.28 -2.77 11.53
C PHE A 141 -7.31 -2.61 10.01
N TYR A 142 -7.46 -1.37 9.55
CA TYR A 142 -7.49 -1.00 8.14
C TYR A 142 -6.15 -0.46 7.69
N GLU A 143 -5.71 -0.84 6.51
CA GLU A 143 -4.53 -0.25 5.88
C GLU A 143 -4.93 0.84 4.90
N VAL A 144 -4.30 2.00 5.02
CA VAL A 144 -4.24 2.98 3.93
C VAL A 144 -2.89 2.83 3.27
N ARG A 145 -2.89 2.52 1.98
CA ARG A 145 -1.66 2.48 1.20
C ARG A 145 -1.71 3.46 0.04
N ALA A 146 -0.53 4.00 -0.31
CA ALA A 146 -0.42 4.97 -1.39
C ALA A 146 0.83 4.71 -2.23
N TYR A 147 0.69 4.84 -3.56
CA TYR A 147 1.76 4.59 -4.50
C TYR A 147 1.52 5.31 -5.83
N THR A 148 2.59 5.56 -6.56
CA THR A 148 2.54 5.89 -7.98
C THR A 148 2.75 4.63 -8.81
N ARG A 149 2.33 4.62 -10.06
CA ARG A 149 2.52 3.46 -10.95
C ARG A 149 4.01 3.12 -11.12
N GLU A 150 4.87 4.11 -11.09
CA GLU A 150 6.32 3.90 -11.18
C GLU A 150 6.84 3.08 -9.99
N MET A 151 6.32 3.32 -8.77
CA MET A 151 6.72 2.58 -7.56
C MET A 151 6.44 1.07 -7.65
N GLN A 152 5.47 0.64 -8.47
CA GLN A 152 5.15 -0.78 -8.65
C GLN A 152 6.31 -1.59 -9.25
N ASN A 153 7.25 -0.95 -9.96
CA ASN A 153 8.45 -1.61 -10.47
C ASN A 153 9.37 -2.14 -9.36
N PHE A 154 9.27 -1.58 -8.15
CA PHE A 154 10.14 -1.88 -7.01
C PHE A 154 9.46 -2.75 -5.95
N GLY A 155 8.21 -3.12 -6.18
CA GLY A 155 7.40 -3.97 -5.30
C GLY A 155 6.67 -3.22 -4.19
N GLU A 156 5.72 -3.89 -3.57
CA GLU A 156 4.80 -3.30 -2.57
C GLU A 156 5.50 -2.79 -1.31
N GLY A 157 6.67 -3.33 -0.96
CA GLY A 157 7.47 -2.81 0.15
C GLY A 157 7.92 -1.36 -0.02
N CYS A 158 7.79 -0.80 -1.24
CA CYS A 158 8.11 0.59 -1.53
C CYS A 158 6.92 1.54 -1.42
N TYR A 159 5.69 1.03 -1.23
CA TYR A 159 4.50 1.86 -1.06
C TYR A 159 4.48 2.49 0.33
N PHE A 160 3.84 3.64 0.42
CA PHE A 160 3.41 4.12 1.73
C PHE A 160 2.33 3.18 2.28
N SER A 161 2.44 2.82 3.54
CA SER A 161 1.48 1.95 4.21
C SER A 161 1.32 2.39 5.66
N ARG A 162 0.08 2.60 6.07
CA ARG A 162 -0.25 2.84 7.47
C ARG A 162 -1.50 2.09 7.86
N VAL A 163 -1.42 1.37 8.97
CA VAL A 163 -2.52 0.62 9.54
C VAL A 163 -3.16 1.42 10.67
N PHE A 164 -4.49 1.56 10.63
CA PHE A 164 -5.29 2.26 11.62
C PHE A 164 -6.24 1.31 12.32
N PRO A 165 -6.45 1.44 13.63
CA PRO A 165 -7.62 0.87 14.27
C PRO A 165 -8.87 1.66 13.82
N VAL A 166 -9.87 0.95 13.34
CA VAL A 166 -11.20 1.46 13.05
C VAL A 166 -12.16 0.75 13.98
N TYR A 167 -12.67 1.46 14.97
CA TYR A 167 -13.56 0.95 16.00
C TYR A 167 -15.01 0.92 15.50
N ASP A 168 -15.85 0.18 16.21
CA ASP A 168 -17.29 0.23 16.00
C ASP A 168 -17.82 1.67 16.18
N ALA A 169 -18.86 2.02 15.45
CA ALA A 169 -19.56 3.27 15.72
C ALA A 169 -20.05 3.30 17.18
N PRO A 170 -19.95 4.43 17.88
CA PRO A 170 -20.41 4.52 19.26
C PRO A 170 -21.92 4.27 19.35
N GLU A 171 -22.35 3.48 20.36
CA GLU A 171 -23.79 3.18 20.60
C GLU A 171 -24.59 4.47 20.90
N THR A 172 -23.95 5.43 21.52
CA THR A 172 -24.50 6.76 21.81
C THR A 172 -23.58 7.79 21.16
N ASP A 173 -24.16 8.72 20.41
CA ASP A 173 -23.40 9.79 19.77
C ASP A 173 -22.45 10.49 20.76
N GLY A 174 -21.18 10.51 20.43
CA GLY A 174 -20.15 11.15 21.25
C GLY A 174 -19.56 10.27 22.35
N ASP A 175 -20.03 9.06 22.60
CA ASP A 175 -19.40 8.14 23.53
C ASP A 175 -18.27 7.34 22.87
N TYR A 176 -17.12 7.97 22.71
CA TYR A 176 -15.91 7.34 22.18
C TYR A 176 -15.05 6.62 23.24
N ALA A 177 -15.54 6.47 24.46
CA ALA A 177 -14.82 5.77 25.51
C ALA A 177 -14.72 4.26 25.25
N GLN A 178 -15.67 3.71 24.48
CA GLN A 178 -15.70 2.31 24.13
C GLN A 178 -14.98 2.07 22.79
N MET A 179 -13.67 1.87 22.85
CA MET A 179 -12.86 1.45 21.70
C MET A 179 -13.05 -0.06 21.45
N GLN A 180 -14.12 -0.44 20.79
CA GLN A 180 -14.51 -1.84 20.60
C GLN A 180 -14.35 -2.27 19.14
N PHE A 181 -14.08 -3.56 18.96
CA PHE A 181 -14.15 -4.23 17.68
C PHE A 181 -15.22 -5.31 17.71
N THR A 182 -16.14 -5.29 16.77
CA THR A 182 -17.08 -6.41 16.60
C THR A 182 -16.34 -7.62 16.04
N THR A 183 -16.13 -8.62 16.86
CA THR A 183 -15.63 -9.92 16.41
C THR A 183 -16.75 -10.71 15.76
N THR A 184 -16.86 -10.64 14.43
CA THR A 184 -17.67 -11.61 13.71
C THR A 184 -16.89 -12.91 13.60
N ASN A 185 -17.45 -14.01 14.11
CA ASN A 185 -16.99 -15.36 13.86
C ASN A 185 -17.19 -15.72 12.38
N THR A 186 -16.48 -15.08 11.47
CA THR A 186 -16.42 -15.51 10.09
C THR A 186 -15.30 -16.53 9.97
N THR A 187 -15.66 -17.72 9.53
CA THR A 187 -14.83 -18.89 9.32
C THR A 187 -13.61 -18.69 8.41
N ARG A 188 -13.37 -17.49 7.85
CA ARG A 188 -12.22 -17.16 6.99
C ARG A 188 -10.95 -16.76 7.75
N SER A 189 -11.04 -16.31 9.00
CA SER A 189 -9.84 -15.96 9.79
C SER A 189 -9.08 -17.17 10.33
N THR A 190 -9.57 -18.39 10.11
CA THR A 190 -9.02 -19.60 10.72
C THR A 190 -7.87 -20.25 9.94
N GLU A 191 -7.63 -19.91 8.69
CA GLU A 191 -6.53 -20.54 7.94
C GLU A 191 -5.14 -20.01 8.31
N VAL A 192 -5.03 -18.82 8.85
CA VAL A 192 -3.73 -18.25 9.25
C VAL A 192 -3.36 -18.59 10.70
N ARG A 193 -4.30 -18.96 11.52
CA ARG A 193 -4.00 -19.47 12.86
C ARG A 193 -3.72 -20.97 12.83
N LYS A 194 -2.55 -21.37 12.33
CA LYS A 194 -1.93 -22.59 12.85
C LYS A 194 -1.96 -22.43 14.37
N LYS A 195 -2.76 -23.29 15.06
CA LYS A 195 -2.73 -23.39 16.51
C LYS A 195 -1.29 -23.60 16.92
N SER A 196 -0.57 -22.53 17.21
CA SER A 196 0.68 -22.66 17.91
C SER A 196 0.33 -23.29 19.22
N LYS A 197 0.92 -24.44 19.52
CA LYS A 197 0.87 -25.02 20.85
C LYS A 197 1.14 -23.87 21.81
N LYS A 198 0.28 -23.72 22.82
CA LYS A 198 0.47 -22.79 23.94
C LYS A 198 1.86 -23.01 24.54
N GLN A 199 2.86 -22.34 24.04
CA GLN A 199 4.13 -22.11 24.68
C GLN A 199 4.12 -20.64 25.06
N ASN A 200 4.00 -20.36 26.35
CA ASN A 200 4.09 -19.01 26.92
C ASN A 200 5.56 -18.53 26.98
N ASN A 201 6.42 -19.10 26.17
CA ASN A 201 7.83 -18.78 26.18
C ASN A 201 8.15 -17.71 25.16
N PRO A 202 9.00 -16.75 25.51
CA PRO A 202 9.46 -15.73 24.55
C PRO A 202 10.27 -16.38 23.43
N THR A 203 10.23 -15.77 22.26
CA THR A 203 11.07 -16.14 21.12
C THR A 203 12.19 -15.13 20.98
N VAL A 204 13.41 -15.60 20.77
CA VAL A 204 14.57 -14.75 20.52
C VAL A 204 15.13 -15.06 19.14
N GLU A 205 15.23 -14.02 18.31
CA GLU A 205 15.86 -14.07 16.99
C GLU A 205 17.20 -13.35 17.04
N PHE A 206 18.18 -13.81 16.25
CA PHE A 206 19.54 -13.30 16.26
C PHE A 206 19.97 -12.78 14.90
N TYR A 207 20.65 -11.65 14.89
CA TYR A 207 21.09 -10.91 13.71
C TYR A 207 22.59 -10.59 13.81
N PRO A 208 23.48 -11.44 13.29
CA PRO A 208 24.92 -11.15 13.26
C PRO A 208 25.23 -9.90 12.46
N GLU A 209 26.07 -9.02 13.00
CA GLU A 209 26.51 -7.82 12.29
C GLU A 209 27.29 -8.20 11.03
N GLY A 210 26.98 -7.58 9.90
CA GLY A 210 27.54 -7.95 8.60
C GLY A 210 26.89 -9.17 7.94
N GLY A 211 25.99 -9.89 8.64
CA GLY A 211 25.17 -11.00 8.12
C GLY A 211 25.69 -12.39 8.46
N ALA A 212 26.95 -12.58 8.83
CA ALA A 212 27.55 -13.89 9.16
C ALA A 212 28.39 -13.85 10.43
N LEU A 213 28.43 -14.97 11.14
CA LEU A 213 29.42 -15.24 12.20
C LEU A 213 30.60 -16.01 11.62
N VAL A 214 31.82 -15.65 12.00
CA VAL A 214 33.03 -16.34 11.57
C VAL A 214 33.80 -16.82 12.80
N GLU A 215 34.24 -18.10 12.80
CA GLU A 215 34.95 -18.71 13.92
C GLU A 215 36.22 -17.92 14.28
N GLY A 216 36.38 -17.67 15.56
CA GLY A 216 37.54 -16.96 16.12
C GLY A 216 37.47 -15.42 15.97
N ILE A 217 36.50 -14.86 15.29
CA ILE A 217 36.36 -13.42 15.13
C ILE A 217 35.24 -12.92 16.03
N GLN A 218 35.54 -11.95 16.90
CA GLN A 218 34.51 -11.31 17.71
C GLN A 218 33.53 -10.50 16.80
N SER A 219 32.24 -10.75 16.96
CA SER A 219 31.19 -10.06 16.23
C SER A 219 30.11 -9.57 17.19
N ARG A 220 29.44 -8.48 16.82
CA ARG A 220 28.22 -8.02 17.49
C ARG A 220 27.04 -8.82 16.95
N ILE A 221 26.20 -9.30 17.86
CA ILE A 221 24.96 -9.99 17.51
C ILE A 221 23.80 -9.15 18.01
N GLY A 222 22.98 -8.65 17.10
CA GLY A 222 21.68 -8.09 17.43
C GLY A 222 20.70 -9.19 17.80
N PHE A 223 19.72 -8.88 18.63
CA PHE A 223 18.64 -9.80 18.95
C PHE A 223 17.31 -9.07 19.06
N ARG A 224 16.23 -9.83 18.87
CA ARG A 224 14.87 -9.38 19.11
C ARG A 224 14.13 -10.40 19.96
N ILE A 225 13.53 -9.93 21.05
CA ILE A 225 12.71 -10.74 21.96
C ILE A 225 11.25 -10.42 21.66
N THR A 226 10.46 -11.44 21.35
CA THR A 226 9.02 -11.32 21.13
C THR A 226 8.25 -12.32 21.99
N ASP A 227 7.02 -11.98 22.33
CA ASP A 227 6.08 -12.90 22.99
C ASP A 227 5.57 -13.97 22.02
N ASN A 228 4.68 -14.83 22.53
CA ASN A 228 4.04 -15.89 21.74
C ASN A 228 3.09 -15.37 20.63
N LYS A 229 2.81 -14.07 20.61
CA LYS A 229 2.02 -13.39 19.57
C LYS A 229 2.89 -12.66 18.54
N GLY A 230 4.23 -12.67 18.75
CA GLY A 230 5.18 -11.93 17.93
C GLY A 230 5.33 -10.46 18.31
N LEU A 231 4.74 -10.04 19.45
CA LEU A 231 4.89 -8.67 19.94
C LEU A 231 6.22 -8.49 20.65
N PRO A 232 6.91 -7.35 20.45
CA PRO A 232 8.13 -7.06 21.19
C PRO A 232 7.87 -7.04 22.69
N ILE A 233 8.74 -7.66 23.47
CA ILE A 233 8.71 -7.56 24.92
C ILE A 233 9.56 -6.34 25.29
N SER A 234 8.87 -5.24 25.61
CA SER A 234 9.52 -4.01 26.10
C SER A 234 9.88 -4.15 27.57
N ASP A 235 10.87 -3.39 28.03
CA ASP A 235 11.29 -3.28 29.42
C ASP A 235 11.81 -4.58 30.07
N THR A 236 12.26 -5.52 29.28
CA THR A 236 12.80 -6.79 29.76
C THR A 236 14.20 -6.59 30.32
N LYS A 237 14.41 -7.05 31.54
CA LYS A 237 15.73 -7.23 32.09
C LYS A 237 16.30 -8.57 31.56
N ALA A 238 17.07 -8.50 30.47
CA ALA A 238 17.71 -9.69 29.96
C ALA A 238 19.17 -9.79 30.46
N GLN A 239 19.58 -11.00 30.83
CA GLN A 239 20.97 -11.34 31.05
C GLN A 239 21.37 -12.36 29.98
N ILE A 240 22.55 -12.18 29.43
CA ILE A 240 23.15 -13.12 28.46
C ILE A 240 24.40 -13.72 29.07
N ASN A 241 24.39 -15.03 29.28
CA ASN A 241 25.48 -15.75 29.97
C ASN A 241 25.83 -15.08 31.31
N GLY A 242 24.84 -14.67 32.08
CA GLY A 242 25.00 -14.02 33.38
C GLY A 242 25.38 -12.52 33.32
N LYS A 243 25.65 -11.96 32.13
CA LYS A 243 25.93 -10.53 31.97
C LYS A 243 24.67 -9.77 31.64
N GLN A 244 24.34 -8.75 32.45
CA GLN A 244 23.17 -7.90 32.21
C GLN A 244 23.32 -7.07 30.94
N ILE A 245 22.25 -7.01 30.13
CA ILE A 245 22.09 -6.13 28.97
C ILE A 245 21.17 -5.01 29.41
N THR A 246 21.64 -3.77 29.28
CA THR A 246 20.92 -2.57 29.74
C THR A 246 20.18 -1.86 28.61
N ASP A 247 20.61 -2.04 27.36
CA ASP A 247 20.17 -1.23 26.22
C ASP A 247 19.16 -2.01 25.37
N ILE A 248 18.12 -2.54 26.04
CA ILE A 248 17.01 -3.23 25.34
C ILE A 248 15.84 -2.26 25.18
N ARG A 249 15.44 -2.03 23.92
CA ARG A 249 14.26 -1.24 23.57
C ARG A 249 13.41 -1.98 22.55
N GLU A 250 12.09 -2.00 22.74
CA GLU A 250 11.16 -2.73 21.87
C GLU A 250 11.62 -4.19 21.64
N GLY A 251 12.12 -4.83 22.68
CA GLY A 251 12.69 -6.17 22.60
C GLY A 251 14.01 -6.29 21.85
N MET A 252 14.56 -5.18 21.32
CA MET A 252 15.82 -5.20 20.56
C MET A 252 17.01 -4.79 21.41
N GLY A 253 18.09 -5.52 21.24
CA GLY A 253 19.38 -5.24 21.89
C GLY A 253 20.52 -5.89 21.14
N SER A 254 21.75 -5.79 21.68
CA SER A 254 22.92 -6.42 21.07
C SER A 254 23.96 -6.82 22.11
N PHE A 255 24.78 -7.82 21.77
CA PHE A 255 25.91 -8.28 22.58
C PHE A 255 27.09 -8.71 21.70
N LEU A 256 28.28 -8.77 22.31
CA LEU A 256 29.48 -9.26 21.64
C LEU A 256 29.66 -10.75 21.89
N HIS A 257 30.02 -11.48 20.84
CA HIS A 257 30.27 -12.92 20.91
C HIS A 257 31.44 -13.31 19.99
N THR A 258 32.28 -14.22 20.44
CA THR A 258 33.36 -14.82 19.63
C THR A 258 33.05 -16.30 19.46
N PRO A 259 32.57 -16.73 18.28
CA PRO A 259 32.25 -18.13 18.03
C PRO A 259 33.51 -19.00 18.11
N ASN A 260 33.40 -20.15 18.77
CA ASN A 260 34.48 -21.16 18.81
C ASN A 260 33.88 -22.57 18.63
N GLU A 261 34.70 -23.54 18.22
CA GLU A 261 34.23 -24.92 18.00
C GLU A 261 33.70 -25.61 19.28
N ALA A 262 34.13 -25.17 20.45
CA ALA A 262 33.71 -25.73 21.74
C ALA A 262 32.36 -25.20 22.20
N ASP A 263 31.94 -24.04 21.71
CA ASP A 263 30.63 -23.47 22.01
C ASP A 263 29.60 -24.23 21.19
N ASN A 264 28.63 -24.87 21.85
CA ASN A 264 27.50 -25.52 21.20
C ASN A 264 26.58 -24.56 20.46
N ASN A 265 27.06 -23.38 20.05
CA ASN A 265 26.30 -22.30 19.44
C ASN A 265 25.03 -21.96 20.23
N LYS A 266 25.12 -21.99 21.55
CA LYS A 266 23.99 -21.65 22.43
C LYS A 266 24.33 -20.46 23.29
N VAL A 267 23.35 -19.66 23.53
CA VAL A 267 23.42 -18.54 24.46
C VAL A 267 22.26 -18.67 25.44
N THR A 268 22.54 -18.42 26.70
CA THR A 268 21.53 -18.45 27.75
C THR A 268 21.02 -17.05 28.02
N PHE A 269 19.70 -16.89 27.92
CA PHE A 269 18.99 -15.65 28.26
C PHE A 269 18.21 -15.88 29.54
N THR A 270 18.30 -14.94 30.45
CA THR A 270 17.38 -14.87 31.59
C THR A 270 16.42 -13.73 31.30
N ILE A 271 15.17 -14.07 31.03
CA ILE A 271 14.10 -13.13 30.69
C ILE A 271 13.06 -13.18 31.80
N ASP A 272 12.82 -12.07 32.48
CA ASP A 272 11.89 -11.98 33.62
C ASP A 272 12.14 -13.05 34.71
N GLY A 273 13.43 -13.33 34.95
CA GLY A 273 13.85 -14.31 35.96
C GLY A 273 13.78 -15.78 35.51
N LYS A 274 13.37 -16.06 34.29
CA LYS A 274 13.40 -17.41 33.69
C LYS A 274 14.61 -17.55 32.80
N GLU A 275 15.34 -18.61 33.00
CA GLU A 275 16.51 -18.94 32.21
C GLU A 275 16.16 -19.89 31.06
N GLU A 276 16.46 -19.46 29.82
CA GLU A 276 16.26 -20.25 28.61
C GLU A 276 17.47 -20.20 27.71
N SER A 277 17.78 -21.32 27.04
CA SER A 277 18.88 -21.43 26.11
C SER A 277 18.41 -21.35 24.67
N PHE A 278 19.00 -20.44 23.90
CA PHE A 278 18.70 -20.23 22.48
C PHE A 278 19.90 -20.58 21.63
N LYS A 279 19.64 -21.08 20.42
CA LYS A 279 20.67 -21.44 19.47
C LYS A 279 21.04 -20.21 18.63
N LEU A 280 22.32 -19.89 18.59
CA LEU A 280 22.87 -18.87 17.70
C LEU A 280 22.93 -19.37 16.24
N PRO A 281 22.97 -18.46 15.24
CA PRO A 281 23.30 -18.79 13.88
C PRO A 281 24.63 -19.55 13.81
N LYS A 282 24.72 -20.49 12.87
CA LYS A 282 25.94 -21.28 12.69
C LYS A 282 27.08 -20.38 12.24
N ALA A 283 28.23 -20.46 12.93
CA ALA A 283 29.43 -19.77 12.51
C ALA A 283 30.08 -20.49 11.29
N GLU A 284 30.56 -19.68 10.37
CA GLU A 284 31.33 -20.14 9.21
C GLU A 284 32.81 -20.28 9.58
N LYS A 285 33.47 -21.32 9.07
CA LYS A 285 34.92 -21.51 9.28
C LYS A 285 35.78 -20.52 8.50
N LYS A 286 35.21 -19.96 7.42
CA LYS A 286 35.88 -19.02 6.51
C LYS A 286 34.91 -17.94 6.09
N GLY A 287 35.35 -16.70 6.09
CA GLY A 287 34.46 -15.62 5.66
C GLY A 287 34.98 -14.25 6.05
N TYR A 288 34.10 -13.29 5.93
CA TYR A 288 34.30 -11.89 6.28
C TYR A 288 33.34 -11.48 7.39
N THR A 289 33.80 -10.64 8.30
CA THR A 289 32.95 -9.93 9.26
C THR A 289 33.05 -8.43 9.01
N LEU A 290 31.96 -7.72 9.31
CA LEU A 290 31.89 -6.29 9.25
C LEU A 290 31.35 -5.78 10.57
N SER A 291 32.09 -4.90 11.24
CA SER A 291 31.65 -4.21 12.45
C SER A 291 31.70 -2.70 12.23
N ILE A 292 30.68 -2.00 12.71
CA ILE A 292 30.54 -0.56 12.55
C ILE A 292 30.48 0.12 13.92
N ASP A 293 31.33 1.11 14.15
CA ASP A 293 31.13 2.11 15.21
C ASP A 293 30.55 3.40 14.63
N ASN A 294 29.25 3.62 14.91
CA ASN A 294 28.49 4.81 14.49
C ASN A 294 28.24 5.80 15.63
N MET A 295 28.91 5.62 16.78
CA MET A 295 28.67 6.45 17.97
C MET A 295 29.41 7.80 17.93
N GLN A 296 30.38 7.95 17.04
CA GLN A 296 31.14 9.17 16.87
C GLN A 296 30.32 10.19 16.05
N GLU A 297 30.41 11.47 16.37
CA GLU A 297 29.62 12.52 15.69
C GLU A 297 30.06 12.72 14.23
N GLN A 298 31.38 12.83 13.99
CA GLN A 298 31.92 13.19 12.68
C GLN A 298 32.16 11.99 11.78
N ASN A 299 32.68 10.90 12.32
CA ASN A 299 33.14 9.76 11.55
C ASN A 299 32.34 8.51 11.88
N LEU A 300 32.17 7.67 10.86
CA LEU A 300 31.82 6.28 11.01
C LEU A 300 33.08 5.47 10.83
N GLU A 301 33.36 4.59 11.77
CA GLU A 301 34.47 3.63 11.69
C GLU A 301 33.93 2.24 11.40
N ALA A 302 34.42 1.60 10.35
CA ALA A 302 34.09 0.23 10.01
C ALA A 302 35.36 -0.63 10.02
N GLU A 303 35.36 -1.68 10.83
CA GLU A 303 36.40 -2.73 10.86
C GLU A 303 35.88 -3.93 10.07
N ILE A 304 36.68 -4.39 9.12
CA ILE A 304 36.42 -5.60 8.35
C ILE A 304 37.54 -6.62 8.74
N ALA A 305 37.13 -7.81 9.13
CA ALA A 305 38.07 -8.88 9.38
C ALA A 305 37.75 -10.11 8.51
N ARG A 306 38.76 -10.89 8.17
CA ARG A 306 38.61 -12.11 7.37
C ARG A 306 39.30 -13.29 8.04
N SER A 307 38.80 -14.49 7.81
CA SER A 307 39.45 -15.74 8.26
C SER A 307 39.34 -16.81 7.19
N GLY A 308 40.44 -17.53 6.93
CA GLY A 308 40.44 -18.67 6.04
C GLY A 308 40.05 -18.45 4.57
N VAL A 309 39.90 -17.20 4.12
CA VAL A 309 39.58 -16.82 2.73
C VAL A 309 40.86 -16.39 1.99
N HIS A 310 40.90 -16.68 0.68
CA HIS A 310 41.99 -16.18 -0.16
C HIS A 310 41.94 -14.66 -0.27
N PRO A 311 43.08 -13.99 -0.40
CA PRO A 311 43.13 -12.57 -0.66
C PRO A 311 42.36 -12.24 -1.97
N GLU A 312 41.30 -11.50 -1.84
CA GLU A 312 40.54 -10.94 -2.97
C GLU A 312 40.46 -9.43 -2.80
N THR A 313 40.36 -8.71 -3.91
CA THR A 313 40.06 -7.28 -3.86
C THR A 313 38.60 -7.10 -3.54
N ILE A 314 38.29 -6.43 -2.46
CA ILE A 314 36.93 -6.18 -2.00
C ILE A 314 36.61 -4.71 -2.21
N GLY A 315 35.47 -4.43 -2.86
CA GLY A 315 34.90 -3.11 -2.98
C GLY A 315 33.93 -2.82 -1.83
N ALA A 316 33.80 -1.56 -1.47
CA ALA A 316 32.85 -1.05 -0.50
C ALA A 316 32.01 0.05 -1.13
N THR A 317 30.69 -0.05 -1.03
CA THR A 317 29.76 1.01 -1.45
C THR A 317 28.85 1.41 -0.30
N ILE A 318 28.48 2.69 -0.23
CA ILE A 318 27.36 3.15 0.58
C ILE A 318 26.29 3.69 -0.36
N ILE A 319 25.06 3.18 -0.16
CA ILE A 319 23.85 3.63 -0.85
C ILE A 319 22.93 4.27 0.18
N CYS A 320 22.47 5.47 -0.10
CA CYS A 320 21.44 6.16 0.66
C CYS A 320 20.28 6.54 -0.26
N ARG A 321 19.09 6.05 0.03
CA ARG A 321 17.89 6.34 -0.78
C ARG A 321 18.08 6.14 -2.30
N GLY A 322 18.83 5.10 -2.67
CA GLY A 322 19.17 4.80 -4.07
C GLY A 322 20.37 5.58 -4.64
N ILE A 323 20.91 6.57 -3.94
CA ILE A 323 22.10 7.34 -4.38
C ILE A 323 23.35 6.63 -3.89
N LEU A 324 24.33 6.44 -4.79
CA LEU A 324 25.68 6.02 -4.42
C LEU A 324 26.38 7.18 -3.70
N ALA A 325 26.53 7.06 -2.38
CA ALA A 325 27.16 8.08 -1.54
C ALA A 325 28.65 7.88 -1.32
N TYR A 326 29.13 6.65 -1.47
CA TYR A 326 30.54 6.30 -1.26
C TYR A 326 30.92 5.08 -2.08
N PHE A 327 32.16 5.05 -2.57
CA PHE A 327 32.84 3.89 -3.15
C PHE A 327 34.32 3.94 -2.87
N ASP A 328 34.91 2.83 -2.40
CA ASP A 328 36.33 2.59 -2.31
C ASP A 328 36.64 1.09 -2.34
N THR A 329 37.91 0.75 -2.33
CA THR A 329 38.42 -0.62 -2.23
C THR A 329 39.14 -0.81 -0.91
N LEU A 330 38.99 -2.00 -0.29
CA LEU A 330 39.64 -2.30 1.00
C LEU A 330 41.16 -2.39 0.87
N ARG A 331 41.82 -1.75 1.79
CA ARG A 331 43.26 -1.92 2.01
C ARG A 331 43.48 -2.82 3.23
N TRP A 332 44.10 -3.96 2.99
CA TRP A 332 44.32 -4.97 4.02
C TRP A 332 45.60 -4.77 4.78
N GLU A 333 45.51 -4.78 6.10
CA GLU A 333 46.65 -4.88 7.04
C GLU A 333 46.55 -6.23 7.74
N GLY A 334 47.28 -7.24 7.21
CA GLY A 334 47.08 -8.62 7.61
C GLY A 334 45.69 -9.14 7.25
N ASP A 335 44.95 -9.56 8.26
CA ASP A 335 43.54 -10.03 8.09
C ASP A 335 42.47 -9.00 8.46
N LYS A 336 42.88 -7.74 8.64
CA LYS A 336 41.97 -6.63 8.93
C LYS A 336 42.05 -5.53 7.88
N ALA A 337 40.96 -4.83 7.68
CA ALA A 337 40.86 -3.59 6.92
C ALA A 337 39.98 -2.59 7.67
N HIS A 338 40.25 -1.32 7.49
CA HIS A 338 39.52 -0.23 8.14
C HIS A 338 38.98 0.75 7.08
N ILE A 339 37.78 1.22 7.31
CA ILE A 339 37.16 2.30 6.53
C ILE A 339 36.71 3.38 7.51
N THR A 340 37.21 4.60 7.28
CA THR A 340 36.72 5.80 7.99
C THR A 340 35.92 6.66 7.03
N ILE A 341 34.67 6.97 7.39
CA ILE A 341 33.77 7.75 6.54
C ILE A 341 33.36 9.02 7.27
N ASP A 342 33.66 10.16 6.66
CA ASP A 342 33.20 11.46 7.12
C ASP A 342 31.70 11.58 6.87
N LYS A 343 30.90 11.56 7.94
CA LYS A 343 29.42 11.61 7.88
C LYS A 343 28.89 12.92 7.26
N ASN A 344 29.69 13.98 7.22
CA ASN A 344 29.31 15.23 6.58
C ASN A 344 29.32 15.13 5.03
N LYS A 345 29.94 14.10 4.49
CA LYS A 345 30.03 13.84 3.04
C LYS A 345 28.97 12.90 2.52
N ILE A 346 28.19 12.29 3.41
CA ILE A 346 27.09 11.41 3.03
C ILE A 346 25.74 12.03 3.39
N PRO A 347 24.65 11.69 2.66
CA PRO A 347 23.32 12.17 2.98
C PRO A 347 22.87 11.68 4.36
N ALA A 348 21.92 12.41 4.98
CA ALA A 348 21.23 11.93 6.16
C ALA A 348 20.27 10.77 5.84
N GLY A 349 19.95 9.95 6.84
CA GLY A 349 19.00 8.84 6.74
C GLY A 349 19.66 7.48 6.77
N VAL A 350 18.91 6.46 6.38
CA VAL A 350 19.39 5.06 6.36
C VAL A 350 20.43 4.87 5.26
N GLN A 351 21.59 4.38 5.66
CA GLN A 351 22.72 4.07 4.80
C GLN A 351 22.89 2.57 4.70
N GLN A 352 23.20 2.05 3.52
CA GLN A 352 23.52 0.65 3.30
C GLN A 352 25.00 0.52 2.91
N LEU A 353 25.84 0.06 3.83
CA LEU A 353 27.23 -0.30 3.54
C LEU A 353 27.27 -1.75 3.03
N THR A 354 27.72 -1.94 1.80
CA THR A 354 27.83 -3.25 1.15
C THR A 354 29.28 -3.50 0.74
N LEU A 355 29.82 -4.65 1.18
CA LEU A 355 31.12 -5.17 0.76
C LEU A 355 30.92 -6.25 -0.30
N PHE A 356 31.67 -6.19 -1.39
CA PHE A 356 31.50 -7.09 -2.53
C PHE A 356 32.80 -7.43 -3.25
N THR A 357 32.85 -8.61 -3.86
CA THR A 357 34.02 -9.12 -4.62
C THR A 357 34.02 -8.58 -6.05
N GLU A 358 35.12 -8.82 -6.78
CA GLU A 358 35.26 -8.54 -8.22
C GLU A 358 34.19 -9.23 -9.10
N LYS A 359 33.56 -10.27 -8.59
CA LYS A 359 32.47 -10.99 -9.26
C LYS A 359 31.09 -10.42 -8.91
N GLY A 360 31.01 -9.34 -8.14
CA GLY A 360 29.77 -8.75 -7.68
C GLY A 360 29.05 -9.59 -6.62
N LYS A 361 29.76 -10.52 -5.95
CA LYS A 361 29.19 -11.28 -4.82
C LYS A 361 29.30 -10.43 -3.56
N ILE A 362 28.18 -10.21 -2.89
CA ILE A 362 28.13 -9.56 -1.57
C ILE A 362 28.76 -10.48 -0.55
N VAL A 363 29.66 -9.95 0.27
CA VAL A 363 30.35 -10.68 1.35
C VAL A 363 29.93 -10.23 2.74
N ALA A 364 29.53 -8.98 2.90
CA ALA A 364 28.92 -8.46 4.13
C ALA A 364 28.10 -7.21 3.83
N GLU A 365 27.07 -6.97 4.63
CA GLU A 365 26.24 -5.76 4.55
C GLU A 365 25.82 -5.30 5.94
N ARG A 366 25.68 -3.98 6.10
CA ARG A 366 25.23 -3.37 7.34
C ARG A 366 24.47 -2.07 7.06
N LEU A 367 23.28 -1.95 7.63
CA LEU A 367 22.58 -0.66 7.67
C LEU A 367 23.06 0.16 8.87
N PHE A 368 23.17 1.46 8.67
CA PHE A 368 23.39 2.44 9.73
C PHE A 368 22.65 3.74 9.41
N PHE A 369 22.43 4.55 10.41
CA PHE A 369 21.76 5.84 10.23
C PHE A 369 22.78 6.98 10.35
N SER A 370 22.74 7.94 9.40
CA SER A 370 23.50 9.17 9.47
C SER A 370 22.59 10.34 9.86
N HIS A 371 22.91 11.02 10.98
CA HIS A 371 22.19 12.21 11.44
C HIS A 371 22.73 13.51 10.83
N ASN A 372 23.92 13.46 10.24
CA ASN A 372 24.52 14.64 9.64
C ASN A 372 23.72 15.04 8.39
N ASN A 373 23.64 16.34 8.12
CA ASN A 373 22.94 16.88 6.96
C ASN A 373 21.42 16.55 6.92
N LEU A 374 20.79 16.39 8.09
CA LEU A 374 19.35 16.16 8.13
C LEU A 374 18.58 17.27 7.39
N PRO A 375 17.65 16.92 6.50
CA PRO A 375 16.80 17.90 5.81
C PRO A 375 15.68 18.46 6.70
N ASN A 376 15.64 18.11 7.98
CA ASN A 376 14.62 18.49 8.97
C ASN A 376 14.78 19.94 9.48
N GLY A 377 15.33 20.82 8.65
CA GLY A 377 15.60 22.19 9.05
C GLY A 377 14.39 23.14 9.02
N ILE A 378 13.17 22.62 9.15
CA ILE A 378 11.96 23.46 9.22
C ILE A 378 11.31 23.29 10.57
N ASN A 379 11.19 24.40 11.29
CA ASN A 379 10.47 24.46 12.56
C ASN A 379 9.02 24.91 12.31
N ILE A 380 8.06 24.17 12.79
CA ILE A 380 6.65 24.56 12.79
C ILE A 380 6.23 24.71 14.25
N SER A 381 5.96 25.96 14.67
CA SER A 381 5.40 26.23 15.98
C SER A 381 3.92 26.58 15.85
N ILE A 382 3.09 25.89 16.64
CA ILE A 382 1.64 26.04 16.62
C ILE A 382 1.22 26.71 17.92
N SER A 383 0.46 27.80 17.85
CA SER A 383 -0.02 28.56 18.99
C SER A 383 -1.47 28.98 18.77
N THR A 384 -2.15 29.31 19.86
CA THR A 384 -3.53 29.78 19.83
C THR A 384 -3.62 31.12 20.59
N ASP A 385 -4.64 31.92 20.31
CA ASP A 385 -4.90 33.19 20.99
C ASP A 385 -5.27 33.04 22.48
N LYS A 386 -5.68 31.83 22.88
CA LYS A 386 -6.03 31.47 24.26
C LYS A 386 -5.40 30.14 24.67
N PRO A 387 -5.10 29.94 25.95
CA PRO A 387 -4.58 28.65 26.42
C PRO A 387 -5.64 27.54 26.51
N ALA A 388 -6.93 27.88 26.51
CA ALA A 388 -8.06 26.97 26.59
C ALA A 388 -9.33 27.60 26.01
N TYR A 389 -10.25 26.77 25.58
CA TYR A 389 -11.50 27.17 24.96
C TYR A 389 -12.68 26.43 25.59
N LYS A 390 -13.81 27.10 25.64
CA LYS A 390 -15.09 26.51 26.04
C LYS A 390 -15.70 25.73 24.90
N PRO A 391 -16.68 24.85 25.18
CA PRO A 391 -17.51 24.26 24.14
C PRO A 391 -18.05 25.32 23.19
N PHE A 392 -18.05 25.03 21.89
CA PHE A 392 -18.53 25.89 20.79
C PHE A 392 -17.79 27.21 20.64
N GLU A 393 -16.71 27.44 21.37
CA GLU A 393 -15.96 28.70 21.32
C GLU A 393 -15.11 28.77 20.04
N LYS A 394 -15.00 29.96 19.50
CA LYS A 394 -14.13 30.25 18.35
C LYS A 394 -12.67 30.13 18.72
N VAL A 395 -11.92 29.37 17.94
CA VAL A 395 -10.48 29.15 18.08
C VAL A 395 -9.75 29.90 16.98
N ASN A 396 -8.75 30.73 17.34
CA ASN A 396 -7.83 31.30 16.38
C ASN A 396 -6.45 30.66 16.61
N LEU A 397 -5.98 29.93 15.63
CA LEU A 397 -4.71 29.22 15.64
C LEU A 397 -3.75 29.88 14.65
N ASN A 398 -2.49 30.00 15.04
CA ASN A 398 -1.40 30.41 14.17
C ASN A 398 -0.32 29.36 14.16
N ALA A 399 0.04 28.87 12.96
CA ALA A 399 1.21 28.05 12.73
C ALA A 399 2.31 28.91 12.11
N LYS A 400 3.47 29.01 12.77
CA LYS A 400 4.62 29.77 12.28
C LYS A 400 5.70 28.81 11.79
N VAL A 401 6.14 29.03 10.55
CA VAL A 401 7.14 28.19 9.88
C VAL A 401 8.43 29.00 9.69
N THR A 402 9.54 28.46 10.22
CA THR A 402 10.86 29.08 10.15
C THR A 402 11.94 28.05 9.82
N ASP A 403 13.08 28.52 9.32
CA ASP A 403 14.30 27.73 9.30
C ASP A 403 14.95 27.64 10.70
N PRO A 404 16.04 26.90 10.92
CA PRO A 404 16.73 26.81 12.20
C PRO A 404 17.31 28.14 12.69
N ALA A 405 17.58 29.10 11.78
CA ALA A 405 18.05 30.44 12.13
C ALA A 405 16.89 31.39 12.53
N GLY A 406 15.64 30.91 12.48
CA GLY A 406 14.46 31.69 12.76
C GLY A 406 13.93 32.50 11.57
N THR A 407 14.49 32.32 10.37
CA THR A 407 14.04 33.03 9.16
C THR A 407 12.67 32.49 8.74
N PRO A 408 11.67 33.37 8.49
CA PRO A 408 10.36 32.93 8.02
C PRO A 408 10.40 32.21 6.69
N ILE A 409 9.51 31.23 6.52
CA ILE A 409 9.41 30.47 5.28
C ILE A 409 7.99 30.51 4.75
N GLU A 410 7.85 30.98 3.50
CA GLU A 410 6.62 30.88 2.76
C GLU A 410 6.51 29.47 2.15
N THR A 411 5.48 28.71 2.54
CA THR A 411 5.23 27.34 2.08
C THR A 411 3.77 26.96 2.30
N TYR A 412 3.42 25.72 1.92
CA TYR A 412 2.15 25.11 2.28
C TYR A 412 2.38 24.07 3.37
N ILE A 413 1.52 24.07 4.37
CA ILE A 413 1.47 23.05 5.42
C ILE A 413 0.16 22.29 5.35
N SER A 414 0.14 21.04 5.76
CA SER A 414 -1.08 20.36 6.17
C SER A 414 -1.24 20.49 7.67
N LEU A 415 -2.42 20.84 8.14
CA LEU A 415 -2.72 21.10 9.55
C LEU A 415 -3.93 20.29 9.99
N ALA A 416 -3.76 19.49 11.03
CA ALA A 416 -4.81 18.76 11.74
C ALA A 416 -4.99 19.33 13.15
N VAL A 417 -6.24 19.49 13.59
CA VAL A 417 -6.58 19.75 15.00
C VAL A 417 -7.69 18.79 15.41
N ARG A 418 -7.47 18.07 16.51
CA ARG A 418 -8.38 17.04 16.99
C ARG A 418 -8.70 17.19 18.47
N ASP A 419 -9.78 16.56 18.88
CA ASP A 419 -10.19 16.42 20.26
C ASP A 419 -9.21 15.50 21.01
N GLY A 420 -8.39 16.06 21.88
CA GLY A 420 -7.39 15.35 22.66
C GLY A 420 -7.94 14.78 23.98
N ASP A 421 -9.21 15.02 24.31
CA ASP A 421 -9.86 14.38 25.46
C ASP A 421 -10.31 12.95 25.12
N VAL A 422 -10.43 12.64 23.84
CA VAL A 422 -10.71 11.30 23.36
C VAL A 422 -9.41 10.52 23.21
N GLU A 423 -9.26 9.45 23.99
CA GLU A 423 -8.15 8.53 23.78
C GLU A 423 -8.21 7.95 22.36
N ASN A 424 -7.19 8.23 21.58
CA ASN A 424 -7.16 7.83 20.16
C ASN A 424 -6.60 6.42 19.95
N GLY A 425 -6.40 5.63 21.00
CA GLY A 425 -6.03 4.21 20.92
C GLY A 425 -4.73 3.88 20.18
N GLY A 426 -3.98 4.87 19.74
CA GLY A 426 -2.76 4.66 18.97
C GLY A 426 -1.58 5.45 19.54
N ASN A 427 -0.55 4.74 20.03
CA ASN A 427 0.73 5.34 20.41
C ASN A 427 1.66 5.56 19.20
N TYR A 428 1.15 5.40 17.99
CA TYR A 428 1.96 5.57 16.79
C TYR A 428 2.33 7.04 16.60
N SER A 429 3.60 7.34 16.76
CA SER A 429 4.17 8.66 16.57
C SER A 429 5.05 8.64 15.33
N ASP A 430 4.48 8.97 14.22
CA ASP A 430 5.20 9.12 12.95
C ASP A 430 4.90 10.47 12.34
N ASN A 431 5.86 11.03 11.69
CA ASN A 431 5.77 12.29 11.00
C ASN A 431 6.56 12.24 9.69
N ILE A 432 6.47 13.28 8.89
CA ILE A 432 7.11 13.33 7.57
C ILE A 432 8.63 13.13 7.63
N CYS A 433 9.29 13.57 8.69
CA CYS A 433 10.73 13.43 8.86
C CYS A 433 11.10 11.98 9.19
N THR A 434 10.40 11.37 10.15
CA THR A 434 10.64 10.00 10.57
C THR A 434 10.29 9.00 9.48
N ASP A 435 9.21 9.24 8.73
CA ASP A 435 8.83 8.36 7.62
C ASP A 435 9.85 8.41 6.49
N LEU A 436 10.09 9.60 5.91
CA LEU A 436 10.92 9.73 4.72
C LEU A 436 12.41 9.42 4.96
N LEU A 437 12.90 9.55 6.20
CA LEU A 437 14.31 9.32 6.54
C LEU A 437 14.59 7.98 7.21
N LEU A 438 13.57 7.32 7.78
CA LEU A 438 13.74 6.10 8.56
C LEU A 438 12.75 5.01 8.13
N SER A 439 11.44 5.18 8.46
CA SER A 439 10.46 4.11 8.40
C SER A 439 10.23 3.58 6.99
N SER A 440 10.22 4.45 5.98
CA SER A 440 10.03 4.05 4.58
C SER A 440 11.21 3.31 3.95
N ASP A 441 12.39 3.31 4.60
CA ASP A 441 13.58 2.60 4.13
C ASP A 441 13.81 1.27 4.86
N LEU A 442 13.01 0.97 5.90
CA LEU A 442 13.08 -0.24 6.68
C LEU A 442 11.81 -1.08 6.50
N LYS A 443 11.96 -2.38 6.60
CA LYS A 443 10.81 -3.28 6.68
C LYS A 443 10.51 -3.60 8.14
N GLY A 444 9.25 -3.56 8.46
CA GLY A 444 8.81 -3.88 9.79
C GLY A 444 8.21 -2.65 10.49
N TYR A 445 7.35 -2.94 11.45
CA TYR A 445 6.72 -1.92 12.25
C TYR A 445 7.71 -1.29 13.24
N ILE A 446 7.76 0.02 13.28
CA ILE A 446 8.52 0.80 14.27
C ILE A 446 7.47 1.51 15.12
N SER A 447 7.32 1.14 16.39
CA SER A 447 6.22 1.59 17.25
C SER A 447 6.25 3.10 17.53
N ASN A 448 7.44 3.63 17.78
CA ASN A 448 7.66 5.04 18.07
C ASN A 448 8.86 5.57 17.31
N PRO A 449 8.72 5.86 16.00
CA PRO A 449 9.83 6.34 15.19
C PRO A 449 10.32 7.74 15.63
N GLU A 450 9.50 8.58 16.26
CA GLU A 450 9.92 9.88 16.75
C GLU A 450 11.00 9.78 17.84
N TYR A 451 10.98 8.75 18.67
CA TYR A 451 11.98 8.52 19.69
C TYR A 451 13.41 8.60 19.14
N TYR A 452 13.66 8.03 17.99
CA TYR A 452 15.00 8.00 17.40
C TYR A 452 15.50 9.35 16.89
N PHE A 453 14.65 10.39 16.95
CA PHE A 453 14.94 11.77 16.54
C PHE A 453 14.86 12.79 17.69
N GLU A 454 14.47 12.35 18.90
CA GLU A 454 14.30 13.22 20.06
C GLU A 454 15.65 13.73 20.58
N SER A 455 16.68 12.90 20.53
CA SER A 455 18.00 13.23 21.06
C SER A 455 19.12 12.50 20.30
N ASN A 456 20.30 13.09 20.30
CA ASN A 456 21.54 12.46 19.81
C ASN A 456 22.41 11.93 20.97
N ASP A 457 21.83 11.71 22.14
CA ASP A 457 22.57 11.08 23.24
C ASP A 457 22.89 9.61 22.95
N ARG A 458 23.75 9.03 23.75
CA ARG A 458 24.24 7.67 23.54
C ARG A 458 23.14 6.62 23.60
N GLU A 459 22.08 6.83 24.38
CA GLU A 459 20.97 5.89 24.50
C GLU A 459 20.16 5.84 23.20
N HIS A 460 19.74 7.01 22.68
CA HIS A 460 19.00 7.11 21.41
C HIS A 460 19.82 6.59 20.23
N LEU A 461 21.11 6.96 20.16
CA LEU A 461 22.01 6.48 19.11
C LEU A 461 22.18 4.96 19.16
N ARG A 462 22.31 4.37 20.36
CA ARG A 462 22.44 2.91 20.53
C ARG A 462 21.13 2.20 20.15
N ALA A 463 20.01 2.72 20.57
CA ALA A 463 18.70 2.18 20.21
C ALA A 463 18.49 2.19 18.70
N LEU A 464 18.84 3.30 18.02
CA LEU A 464 18.75 3.39 16.56
C LEU A 464 19.72 2.44 15.85
N ASP A 465 20.94 2.26 16.36
CA ASP A 465 21.90 1.32 15.81
C ASP A 465 21.46 -0.14 15.99
N ASN A 466 20.82 -0.48 17.11
CA ASN A 466 20.18 -1.78 17.31
C ASN A 466 18.99 -1.99 16.35
N LEU A 467 18.18 -0.95 16.11
CA LEU A 467 17.12 -1.01 15.10
C LEU A 467 17.69 -1.30 13.71
N MET A 468 18.76 -0.60 13.29
CA MET A 468 19.44 -0.83 12.01
C MET A 468 20.04 -2.24 11.90
N LEU A 469 20.50 -2.80 13.02
CA LEU A 469 21.07 -4.14 13.08
C LEU A 469 19.99 -5.23 12.95
N VAL A 470 18.85 -5.02 13.61
CA VAL A 470 17.75 -6.00 13.68
C VAL A 470 16.83 -5.92 12.47
N GLN A 471 16.43 -4.73 12.05
CA GLN A 471 15.53 -4.53 10.89
C GLN A 471 16.34 -4.29 9.61
N GLY A 472 17.12 -5.27 9.23
CA GLY A 472 18.09 -5.20 8.11
C GLY A 472 17.50 -5.33 6.70
N TRP A 473 16.18 -5.18 6.49
CA TRP A 473 15.60 -5.19 5.14
C TRP A 473 16.04 -3.96 4.35
N ARG A 474 16.23 -4.16 3.03
CA ARG A 474 16.76 -3.16 2.15
C ARG A 474 15.75 -2.82 1.07
N ARG A 475 15.32 -1.56 1.04
CA ARG A 475 14.51 -1.02 -0.04
C ARG A 475 15.26 -1.05 -1.37
N TYR A 476 16.57 -0.84 -1.32
CA TYR A 476 17.42 -0.72 -2.51
C TYR A 476 18.27 -1.97 -2.68
N GLY A 477 17.91 -2.82 -3.66
CA GLY A 477 18.63 -4.06 -3.93
C GLY A 477 19.97 -3.78 -4.61
N TRP A 478 21.09 -3.96 -3.89
CA TRP A 478 22.43 -3.73 -4.40
C TRP A 478 22.70 -4.49 -5.70
N GLU A 479 22.37 -5.78 -5.76
CA GLU A 479 22.58 -6.63 -6.94
C GLU A 479 21.88 -6.10 -8.19
N THR A 480 20.67 -5.61 -8.03
CA THR A 480 19.89 -5.01 -9.12
C THR A 480 20.52 -3.71 -9.59
N MET A 481 20.92 -2.85 -8.66
CA MET A 481 21.53 -1.56 -8.98
C MET A 481 22.93 -1.69 -9.57
N ALA A 482 23.71 -2.67 -9.09
CA ALA A 482 25.05 -2.99 -9.61
C ALA A 482 25.02 -3.73 -10.96
N GLY A 483 23.84 -4.15 -11.44
CA GLY A 483 23.68 -4.84 -12.70
C GLY A 483 23.99 -6.33 -12.68
N THR A 484 24.21 -6.92 -11.50
CA THR A 484 24.43 -8.38 -11.38
C THR A 484 23.11 -9.16 -11.43
N LYS A 485 21.99 -8.51 -11.11
CA LYS A 485 20.63 -9.03 -11.25
C LYS A 485 19.86 -8.19 -12.27
N PRO A 486 19.17 -8.82 -13.25
CA PRO A 486 18.42 -8.07 -14.24
C PRO A 486 17.26 -7.31 -13.59
N PHE A 487 17.01 -6.10 -14.09
CA PHE A 487 15.86 -5.26 -13.73
C PHE A 487 15.06 -4.92 -14.99
N LYS A 488 13.76 -5.11 -14.94
CA LYS A 488 12.86 -4.79 -16.04
C LYS A 488 11.83 -3.77 -15.57
N VAL A 489 11.79 -2.63 -16.25
CA VAL A 489 10.71 -1.65 -16.06
C VAL A 489 9.46 -2.19 -16.76
N THR A 490 8.43 -2.48 -15.99
CA THR A 490 7.12 -2.96 -16.48
C THR A 490 6.05 -1.88 -16.39
N ASN A 491 6.18 -0.98 -15.42
CA ASN A 491 5.26 0.11 -15.18
C ASN A 491 5.90 1.44 -15.55
N TYR A 492 5.26 2.15 -16.48
CA TYR A 492 5.76 3.43 -16.95
C TYR A 492 5.22 4.57 -16.12
N LEU A 493 5.98 5.64 -16.07
CA LEU A 493 5.63 6.88 -15.42
C LEU A 493 4.36 7.48 -16.06
N GLU A 494 3.39 7.84 -15.23
CA GLU A 494 2.15 8.48 -15.68
C GLU A 494 2.27 10.00 -15.60
N ASP A 495 2.28 10.66 -16.76
CA ASP A 495 2.30 12.12 -16.86
C ASP A 495 0.89 12.71 -17.14
N GLY A 496 -0.15 11.99 -16.77
CA GLY A 496 -1.57 12.32 -16.95
C GLY A 496 -2.41 11.08 -17.24
N ILE A 497 -3.68 11.30 -17.55
CA ILE A 497 -4.61 10.22 -17.86
C ILE A 497 -4.34 9.72 -19.27
N THR A 498 -4.05 8.42 -19.41
CA THR A 498 -3.80 7.76 -20.69
C THR A 498 -4.68 6.53 -20.85
N ILE A 499 -4.98 6.20 -22.11
CA ILE A 499 -5.64 4.95 -22.48
C ILE A 499 -4.67 4.21 -23.40
N ASP A 500 -4.12 3.14 -22.91
CA ASP A 500 -3.24 2.24 -23.65
C ASP A 500 -4.00 0.98 -24.02
N GLY A 501 -3.69 0.40 -25.18
CA GLY A 501 -4.32 -0.85 -25.58
C GLY A 501 -3.69 -1.47 -26.79
N GLU A 502 -4.26 -2.61 -27.18
CA GLU A 502 -3.84 -3.39 -28.32
C GLU A 502 -5.04 -3.80 -29.18
N VAL A 503 -4.83 -3.86 -30.48
CA VAL A 503 -5.81 -4.39 -31.43
C VAL A 503 -5.27 -5.69 -32.00
N TYR A 504 -6.07 -6.76 -31.92
CA TYR A 504 -5.70 -8.07 -32.41
C TYR A 504 -6.85 -8.77 -33.13
N ALA A 505 -6.51 -9.70 -34.03
CA ALA A 505 -7.47 -10.52 -34.73
C ALA A 505 -8.00 -11.63 -33.79
N LEU A 506 -9.33 -11.83 -33.77
CA LEU A 506 -9.99 -12.90 -32.99
C LEU A 506 -9.43 -14.30 -33.29
N SER A 507 -9.15 -14.58 -34.56
CA SER A 507 -8.51 -15.80 -34.96
C SER A 507 -7.00 -15.66 -34.84
N TYR A 508 -6.38 -16.38 -33.90
CA TYR A 508 -4.93 -16.49 -33.66
C TYR A 508 -4.29 -15.39 -32.79
N ASN A 509 -5.02 -14.51 -32.10
CA ASN A 509 -4.46 -13.43 -31.28
C ASN A 509 -3.34 -12.62 -31.98
N LYS A 510 -3.44 -12.48 -33.28
CA LYS A 510 -2.43 -11.78 -34.08
C LYS A 510 -2.60 -10.27 -33.92
N PRO A 511 -1.58 -9.52 -33.50
CA PRO A 511 -1.65 -8.08 -33.44
C PRO A 511 -1.91 -7.49 -34.83
N LEU A 512 -2.74 -6.47 -34.88
CA LEU A 512 -3.12 -5.76 -36.10
C LEU A 512 -2.47 -4.40 -36.14
N LYS A 513 -1.51 -4.22 -37.03
CA LYS A 513 -0.85 -2.95 -37.30
C LYS A 513 -1.64 -2.10 -38.30
N ASP A 514 -1.35 -0.82 -38.34
CA ASP A 514 -1.92 0.14 -39.30
C ASP A 514 -3.46 0.22 -39.25
N ILE A 515 -4.02 -0.06 -38.06
CA ILE A 515 -5.44 0.08 -37.82
C ILE A 515 -5.70 1.42 -37.13
N LYS A 516 -6.60 2.21 -37.68
CA LYS A 516 -7.02 3.45 -37.08
C LYS A 516 -8.00 3.17 -35.94
N VAL A 517 -7.59 3.49 -34.73
CA VAL A 517 -8.42 3.44 -33.53
C VAL A 517 -8.93 4.84 -33.25
N ARG A 518 -10.24 4.99 -33.18
CA ARG A 518 -10.89 6.25 -32.81
C ARG A 518 -11.44 6.13 -31.41
N MET A 519 -11.18 7.12 -30.62
CA MET A 519 -11.62 7.22 -29.23
C MET A 519 -12.63 8.35 -29.10
N ARG A 520 -13.72 8.07 -28.37
CA ARG A 520 -14.65 9.08 -27.89
C ARG A 520 -14.92 8.85 -26.41
N ALA A 521 -14.50 9.79 -25.60
CA ALA A 521 -14.75 9.80 -24.18
C ALA A 521 -15.71 10.95 -23.84
N PHE A 522 -16.69 10.72 -22.99
CA PHE A 522 -17.69 11.73 -22.64
C PHE A 522 -18.14 11.59 -21.19
N SER A 523 -18.41 12.75 -20.57
CA SER A 523 -18.93 12.84 -19.22
C SER A 523 -20.28 12.12 -19.07
N PRO A 524 -20.66 11.65 -17.86
CA PRO A 524 -21.95 10.98 -17.64
C PRO A 524 -23.16 11.80 -18.07
N ASP A 525 -23.09 13.13 -17.98
CA ASP A 525 -24.15 14.04 -18.43
C ASP A 525 -24.07 14.43 -19.92
N GLY A 526 -23.06 13.92 -20.64
CA GLY A 526 -22.83 14.15 -22.05
C GLY A 526 -22.38 15.55 -22.45
N LYS A 527 -22.14 16.46 -21.48
CA LYS A 527 -21.77 17.84 -21.77
C LYS A 527 -20.33 18.01 -22.27
N TYR A 528 -19.44 17.16 -21.80
CA TYR A 528 -18.01 17.20 -22.15
C TYR A 528 -17.66 15.98 -22.98
N VAL A 529 -16.94 16.19 -24.08
CA VAL A 529 -16.53 15.14 -25.01
C VAL A 529 -15.09 15.36 -25.42
N GLN A 530 -14.29 14.31 -25.33
CA GLN A 530 -12.96 14.26 -25.94
C GLN A 530 -12.96 13.22 -27.06
N SER A 531 -12.44 13.58 -28.21
CA SER A 531 -12.34 12.71 -29.38
C SER A 531 -10.94 12.75 -29.97
N GLN A 532 -10.35 11.58 -30.19
CA GLN A 532 -9.02 11.45 -30.75
C GLN A 532 -8.97 10.23 -31.68
N SER A 533 -7.95 10.19 -32.56
CA SER A 533 -7.69 9.00 -33.37
C SER A 533 -6.18 8.75 -33.43
N VAL A 534 -5.78 7.49 -33.37
CA VAL A 534 -4.39 7.04 -33.49
C VAL A 534 -4.33 5.79 -34.37
N THR A 535 -3.19 5.52 -34.95
CA THR A 535 -2.96 4.31 -35.74
C THR A 535 -2.09 3.34 -34.95
N THR A 536 -2.46 2.07 -34.95
CA THR A 536 -1.71 1.02 -34.24
C THR A 536 -0.33 0.80 -34.86
N ASN A 537 0.64 0.53 -33.99
CA ASN A 537 2.01 0.22 -34.37
C ASN A 537 2.17 -1.23 -34.83
N GLU A 538 3.41 -1.67 -35.12
CA GLU A 538 3.77 -3.04 -35.55
C GLU A 538 3.29 -4.14 -34.58
N LYS A 539 3.09 -3.79 -33.32
CA LYS A 539 2.60 -4.71 -32.28
C LYS A 539 1.09 -4.61 -32.05
N GLY A 540 0.37 -3.82 -32.86
CA GLY A 540 -1.05 -3.56 -32.67
C GLY A 540 -1.36 -2.59 -31.53
N GLU A 541 -0.34 -1.96 -30.89
CA GLU A 541 -0.50 -1.08 -29.75
C GLU A 541 -0.99 0.31 -30.16
N PHE A 542 -1.85 0.90 -29.33
CA PHE A 542 -2.28 2.29 -29.42
C PHE A 542 -2.17 2.99 -28.06
N ASN A 543 -2.10 4.32 -28.09
CA ASN A 543 -2.07 5.14 -26.88
C ASN A 543 -2.80 6.46 -27.13
N PHE A 544 -3.72 6.83 -26.25
CA PHE A 544 -4.36 8.14 -26.18
C PHE A 544 -3.93 8.84 -24.92
N LYS A 545 -3.60 10.12 -25.00
CA LYS A 545 -3.42 11.00 -23.86
C LYS A 545 -4.64 11.93 -23.79
N LEU A 546 -5.32 11.91 -22.65
CA LEU A 546 -6.52 12.71 -22.43
C LEU A 546 -6.19 14.01 -21.70
N GLU A 547 -7.04 15.01 -21.87
CA GLU A 547 -7.07 16.15 -20.97
C GLU A 547 -7.57 15.71 -19.60
N ASP A 548 -7.22 16.46 -18.57
CA ASP A 548 -7.61 16.17 -17.21
C ASP A 548 -9.16 16.21 -17.07
N PHE A 549 -9.70 15.18 -16.45
CA PHE A 549 -11.10 15.10 -16.10
C PHE A 549 -11.29 14.40 -14.76
N TYR A 550 -12.46 14.55 -14.16
CA TYR A 550 -12.79 13.99 -12.87
C TYR A 550 -13.88 12.95 -12.98
N ASP A 551 -13.90 12.02 -12.04
CA ASP A 551 -14.83 10.91 -11.97
C ASP A 551 -14.84 10.03 -13.23
N ASP A 552 -15.86 9.24 -13.44
CA ASP A 552 -15.90 8.26 -14.50
C ASP A 552 -16.54 8.81 -15.75
N TRP A 553 -15.85 8.64 -16.86
CA TRP A 553 -16.37 8.97 -18.16
C TRP A 553 -16.67 7.71 -18.97
N HIS A 554 -17.66 7.78 -19.82
CA HIS A 554 -17.91 6.76 -20.83
C HIS A 554 -16.82 6.80 -21.90
N LEU A 555 -16.33 5.65 -22.31
CA LEU A 555 -15.35 5.49 -23.37
C LEU A 555 -15.92 4.59 -24.47
N ILE A 556 -15.84 5.04 -25.69
CA ILE A 556 -16.15 4.22 -26.87
C ILE A 556 -14.92 4.24 -27.78
N LEU A 557 -14.43 3.07 -28.11
CA LEU A 557 -13.37 2.86 -29.10
C LEU A 557 -13.96 2.23 -30.36
N PHE A 558 -13.55 2.75 -31.51
CA PHE A 558 -13.95 2.24 -32.84
C PHE A 558 -12.74 1.92 -33.66
N LEU A 559 -12.81 0.82 -34.40
CA LEU A 559 -11.80 0.48 -35.41
C LEU A 559 -12.30 0.92 -36.78
N SER A 560 -11.48 1.62 -37.51
CA SER A 560 -11.72 1.97 -38.91
C SER A 560 -10.51 1.64 -39.76
N LYS A 561 -10.74 1.34 -41.04
CA LYS A 561 -9.69 1.27 -42.04
C LYS A 561 -9.47 2.66 -42.60
N ASP A 562 -8.24 3.05 -42.80
CA ASP A 562 -7.92 4.34 -43.39
C ASP A 562 -8.06 4.22 -44.90
N ASP A 563 -9.22 4.49 -45.44
CA ASP A 563 -9.49 4.46 -46.87
C ASP A 563 -9.64 5.88 -47.37
N GLY A 564 -8.53 6.57 -47.68
CA GLY A 564 -8.46 7.70 -48.54
C GLY A 564 -9.42 8.88 -48.33
N GLU A 565 -9.25 9.90 -49.07
CA GLU A 565 -9.79 11.25 -48.98
C GLU A 565 -11.31 11.43 -49.01
N ASP A 566 -12.13 10.39 -49.13
CA ASP A 566 -13.59 10.49 -49.40
C ASP A 566 -14.51 10.28 -48.21
N GLY A 567 -14.09 10.44 -47.00
CA GLY A 567 -15.02 10.58 -45.84
C GLY A 567 -15.98 9.42 -45.54
N ASN A 568 -16.01 8.35 -46.32
CA ASN A 568 -16.81 7.15 -46.10
C ASN A 568 -16.02 6.16 -45.24
N GLU A 569 -16.29 6.20 -43.95
CA GLU A 569 -15.70 5.31 -42.96
C GLU A 569 -16.21 3.88 -43.09
N GLU A 570 -15.47 3.03 -43.78
CA GLU A 570 -15.76 1.61 -43.79
C GLU A 570 -15.41 0.99 -42.43
N ARG A 571 -16.44 0.59 -41.66
CA ARG A 571 -16.20 -0.17 -40.42
C ARG A 571 -15.41 -1.44 -40.77
N LEU A 572 -14.39 -1.74 -39.98
CA LEU A 572 -13.62 -2.96 -40.13
C LEU A 572 -14.56 -4.18 -40.05
N LYS A 573 -14.76 -4.89 -41.16
CA LYS A 573 -15.56 -6.12 -41.22
C LYS A 573 -14.82 -7.34 -40.66
N LYS A 574 -13.54 -7.19 -40.25
CA LYS A 574 -12.75 -8.29 -39.67
C LYS A 574 -13.11 -8.48 -38.21
N ASP A 575 -13.06 -9.73 -37.78
CA ASP A 575 -13.14 -10.10 -36.35
C ASP A 575 -11.89 -9.58 -35.63
N ALA A 576 -11.91 -8.32 -35.24
CA ALA A 576 -10.85 -7.65 -34.50
C ALA A 576 -11.37 -7.27 -33.10
N ARG A 577 -10.52 -7.47 -32.10
CA ARG A 577 -10.78 -7.06 -30.73
C ARG A 577 -9.88 -5.91 -30.34
N ILE A 578 -10.40 -5.09 -29.42
CA ILE A 578 -9.67 -4.01 -28.78
C ILE A 578 -9.46 -4.42 -27.34
N LYS A 579 -8.21 -4.59 -26.93
CA LYS A 579 -7.81 -4.76 -25.54
C LYS A 579 -7.37 -3.43 -24.99
N ILE A 580 -7.88 -3.05 -23.81
CA ILE A 580 -7.43 -1.87 -23.07
C ILE A 580 -6.50 -2.36 -21.98
N ASN A 581 -5.28 -1.86 -21.97
CA ASN A 581 -4.33 -2.14 -20.89
C ASN A 581 -4.69 -1.30 -19.68
N ARG A 582 -5.28 -1.90 -18.67
CA ARG A 582 -5.52 -1.23 -17.40
C ARG A 582 -4.24 -1.26 -16.57
N ALA A 583 -4.04 -0.23 -15.78
CA ALA A 583 -2.94 -0.25 -14.82
C ALA A 583 -3.10 -1.47 -13.91
N PRO A 584 -2.04 -2.27 -13.68
CA PRO A 584 -2.11 -3.34 -12.72
C PRO A 584 -2.51 -2.73 -11.37
N MET A 585 -3.52 -3.31 -10.75
CA MET A 585 -3.92 -2.90 -9.41
C MET A 585 -3.00 -3.59 -8.42
N SER A 586 -2.73 -2.93 -7.32
CA SER A 586 -1.99 -3.55 -6.24
C SER A 586 -2.75 -4.75 -5.70
N GLN A 587 -2.00 -5.79 -5.37
CA GLN A 587 -2.59 -7.06 -4.94
C GLN A 587 -3.24 -6.94 -3.56
N LYS A 588 -4.22 -7.80 -3.28
CA LYS A 588 -4.72 -8.06 -1.95
C LYS A 588 -3.56 -8.40 -1.04
N ARG A 589 -3.48 -7.70 0.09
CA ARG A 589 -2.41 -7.89 1.05
C ARG A 589 -2.96 -8.46 2.34
N ILE A 590 -2.53 -9.65 2.69
CA ILE A 590 -2.71 -10.16 4.04
C ILE A 590 -1.59 -9.58 4.88
N TYR A 591 -1.94 -8.82 5.91
CA TYR A 591 -0.97 -8.25 6.84
C TYR A 591 -0.12 -9.36 7.45
N ALA A 592 1.17 -9.13 7.56
CA ALA A 592 2.00 -9.92 8.42
C ALA A 592 1.49 -9.80 9.86
N GLN A 593 1.58 -10.88 10.61
CA GLN A 593 1.02 -10.95 11.97
C GLN A 593 1.51 -9.81 12.87
N TRP A 594 2.75 -9.33 12.67
CA TRP A 594 3.32 -8.21 13.41
C TRP A 594 2.73 -6.83 13.00
N GLU A 595 2.20 -6.67 11.77
CA GLU A 595 1.51 -5.46 11.32
C GLU A 595 0.11 -5.33 11.94
N THR A 596 -0.56 -6.46 12.16
CA THR A 596 -1.90 -6.53 12.74
C THR A 596 -1.88 -6.64 14.26
N ASN A 597 -0.82 -7.19 14.81
CA ASN A 597 -0.58 -7.25 16.25
C ASN A 597 0.16 -5.99 16.72
N MET A 598 -0.11 -4.84 16.12
CA MET A 598 0.35 -3.58 16.69
C MET A 598 -0.06 -3.56 18.15
N PRO A 599 0.87 -3.46 19.09
CA PRO A 599 0.51 -3.34 20.47
C PRO A 599 -0.27 -2.05 20.62
N ASN A 600 -1.57 -2.18 20.66
CA ASN A 600 -2.39 -1.13 21.19
C ASN A 600 -2.53 -1.45 22.67
N PRO A 601 -1.77 -0.83 23.57
CA PRO A 601 -1.83 -1.13 24.97
C PRO A 601 -3.20 -0.80 25.59
N ILE A 602 -4.06 -0.14 24.85
CA ILE A 602 -5.35 0.38 25.30
C ILE A 602 -6.52 -0.43 24.76
N VAL A 603 -6.34 -1.24 23.70
CA VAL A 603 -7.41 -2.12 23.23
C VAL A 603 -7.53 -3.32 24.17
N HIS A 604 -8.27 -3.14 25.23
CA HIS A 604 -8.88 -4.25 25.90
C HIS A 604 -9.92 -4.83 24.95
N TYR A 605 -9.58 -5.93 24.26
CA TYR A 605 -10.62 -6.75 23.65
C TYR A 605 -11.58 -7.13 24.77
N PRO A 606 -12.84 -6.69 24.75
CA PRO A 606 -13.76 -7.10 25.78
C PRO A 606 -13.78 -8.61 25.79
N THR A 607 -13.44 -9.20 26.93
CA THR A 607 -13.50 -10.65 27.15
C THR A 607 -14.94 -11.14 27.15
N SER A 608 -15.92 -10.26 27.22
CA SER A 608 -17.31 -10.57 26.96
C SER A 608 -17.60 -10.30 25.50
N THR A 609 -17.45 -11.28 24.66
CA THR A 609 -18.37 -11.42 23.55
C THR A 609 -19.77 -11.41 24.17
N LYS A 610 -20.44 -10.26 24.25
CA LYS A 610 -21.89 -10.30 24.12
C LYS A 610 -22.08 -11.02 22.79
N PRO A 611 -22.71 -12.22 22.75
CA PRO A 611 -23.16 -12.71 21.47
C PRO A 611 -23.92 -11.52 20.88
N LEU A 612 -23.58 -11.09 19.67
CA LEU A 612 -24.51 -10.24 18.93
C LEU A 612 -25.85 -10.91 19.13
N ASP A 613 -26.75 -10.21 19.81
CA ASP A 613 -28.06 -10.75 20.07
C ASP A 613 -28.54 -11.19 18.69
N LYS A 614 -28.81 -12.48 18.52
CA LYS A 614 -29.30 -13.02 17.25
C LYS A 614 -30.48 -12.20 16.75
N ALA A 615 -31.20 -11.56 17.66
CA ALA A 615 -32.26 -10.62 17.37
C ALA A 615 -31.75 -9.34 16.68
N THR A 616 -30.63 -8.75 17.08
CA THR A 616 -30.13 -7.51 16.42
C THR A 616 -29.54 -7.81 15.04
N GLN A 617 -28.96 -8.99 14.84
CA GLN A 617 -28.54 -9.43 13.51
C GLN A 617 -29.72 -9.80 12.59
N VAL A 618 -30.87 -10.09 13.14
CA VAL A 618 -32.06 -10.57 12.41
C VAL A 618 -33.10 -9.46 12.27
N GLN A 619 -33.04 -8.37 13.02
CA GLN A 619 -34.03 -7.28 12.89
C GLN A 619 -33.91 -6.47 11.59
N ASP A 620 -32.75 -6.47 10.95
CA ASP A 620 -32.59 -5.90 9.60
C ASP A 620 -32.93 -6.89 8.48
N PHE A 621 -33.41 -8.09 8.83
CA PHE A 621 -33.77 -9.14 7.89
C PHE A 621 -35.22 -9.51 8.03
N LEU A 622 -35.99 -9.25 7.00
CA LEU A 622 -37.32 -9.74 6.72
C LEU A 622 -37.82 -10.84 7.67
N VAL A 623 -38.34 -10.47 8.80
CA VAL A 623 -39.27 -11.30 9.53
C VAL A 623 -40.64 -11.08 8.89
N LEU A 624 -40.99 -11.93 7.93
CA LEU A 624 -42.36 -12.07 7.53
C LEU A 624 -43.13 -12.59 8.76
N PRO A 625 -44.11 -11.85 9.27
CA PRO A 625 -44.89 -12.33 10.40
C PRO A 625 -45.62 -13.63 10.01
N GLY A 626 -45.31 -14.71 10.69
CA GLY A 626 -46.13 -15.92 10.67
C GLY A 626 -45.58 -17.18 9.99
N ILE A 627 -44.31 -17.29 9.69
CA ILE A 627 -43.73 -18.57 9.26
C ILE A 627 -42.67 -19.03 10.26
N GLU A 628 -43.03 -19.99 11.08
CA GLU A 628 -42.07 -20.78 11.84
C GLU A 628 -41.31 -21.69 10.87
N ILE A 629 -40.06 -21.43 10.62
CA ILE A 629 -39.23 -22.24 9.75
C ILE A 629 -38.39 -23.16 10.61
N LYS A 630 -38.75 -24.40 10.63
CA LYS A 630 -37.91 -25.50 11.17
C LYS A 630 -36.78 -25.76 10.22
N GLU A 631 -35.51 -25.71 10.70
CA GLU A 631 -34.28 -26.07 10.02
C GLU A 631 -34.28 -25.70 8.52
N GLN A 632 -34.00 -24.42 8.24
CA GLN A 632 -33.79 -24.02 6.85
C GLN A 632 -32.35 -24.25 6.45
N GLU A 633 -32.16 -25.13 5.46
CA GLU A 633 -31.04 -25.01 4.55
C GLU A 633 -30.94 -23.54 4.08
N ASN A 634 -29.73 -22.96 4.15
CA ASN A 634 -29.49 -21.56 3.83
C ASN A 634 -29.63 -21.40 2.31
N TYR A 635 -30.84 -21.14 1.81
CA TYR A 635 -31.14 -20.97 0.38
C TYR A 635 -30.34 -19.89 -0.34
N LEU A 636 -29.64 -19.07 0.42
CA LEU A 636 -28.76 -18.02 -0.08
C LEU A 636 -27.26 -18.42 -0.02
N ASP A 637 -26.93 -19.69 0.23
CA ASP A 637 -25.54 -20.12 0.12
C ASP A 637 -25.06 -19.98 -1.32
N CYS A 638 -24.01 -19.18 -1.48
CA CYS A 638 -23.37 -18.94 -2.76
C CYS A 638 -21.85 -19.14 -2.63
N GLU A 639 -21.26 -19.57 -3.72
CA GLU A 639 -19.81 -19.62 -3.86
C GLU A 639 -19.35 -18.31 -4.48
N ALA A 640 -18.38 -17.64 -3.85
CA ALA A 640 -17.79 -16.42 -4.36
C ALA A 640 -16.47 -16.74 -5.07
N TYR A 641 -16.35 -16.31 -6.32
CA TYR A 641 -15.11 -16.38 -7.11
C TYR A 641 -14.58 -14.96 -7.31
N TYR A 642 -13.46 -14.65 -6.68
CA TYR A 642 -12.80 -13.34 -6.79
C TYR A 642 -11.93 -13.29 -8.04
N VAL A 643 -12.54 -12.96 -9.14
CA VAL A 643 -11.94 -12.98 -10.48
C VAL A 643 -10.81 -11.98 -10.63
N ARG A 644 -10.96 -10.81 -10.01
CA ARG A 644 -9.96 -9.73 -10.12
C ARG A 644 -8.58 -10.17 -9.68
N GLU A 645 -8.46 -10.76 -8.49
CA GLU A 645 -7.17 -11.18 -7.93
C GLU A 645 -6.45 -12.19 -8.82
N GLU A 646 -7.22 -13.09 -9.41
CA GLU A 646 -6.69 -14.17 -10.24
C GLU A 646 -6.37 -13.69 -11.65
N SER A 647 -7.19 -12.83 -12.23
CA SER A 647 -6.92 -12.24 -13.55
C SER A 647 -5.69 -11.36 -13.53
N GLU A 648 -5.43 -10.65 -12.44
CA GLU A 648 -4.21 -9.87 -12.25
C GLU A 648 -2.98 -10.77 -12.12
N ALA A 649 -3.08 -11.86 -11.35
CA ALA A 649 -2.01 -12.84 -11.23
C ALA A 649 -1.69 -13.55 -12.55
N MET A 650 -2.70 -13.82 -13.39
CA MET A 650 -2.52 -14.37 -14.74
C MET A 650 -1.85 -13.34 -15.66
N TYR A 651 -2.27 -12.09 -15.59
CA TYR A 651 -1.67 -11.01 -16.38
C TYR A 651 -0.19 -10.82 -16.07
N ASP A 652 0.17 -10.84 -14.78
CA ASP A 652 1.57 -10.72 -14.33
C ASP A 652 2.45 -11.87 -14.85
N LYS A 653 1.87 -13.05 -15.05
CA LYS A 653 2.55 -14.20 -15.64
C LYS A 653 2.58 -14.16 -17.17
N GLY A 654 1.93 -13.17 -17.80
CA GLY A 654 1.78 -13.08 -19.24
C GLY A 654 0.84 -14.15 -19.83
N GLU A 655 -0.03 -14.72 -19.01
CA GLU A 655 -1.07 -15.65 -19.42
C GLU A 655 -2.22 -14.89 -20.07
N LEU A 656 -2.83 -15.47 -21.10
CA LEU A 656 -3.99 -14.87 -21.75
C LEU A 656 -5.19 -14.95 -20.80
N LEU A 657 -5.76 -13.80 -20.51
CA LEU A 657 -7.00 -13.73 -19.76
C LEU A 657 -8.13 -14.33 -20.62
N GLY A 658 -8.73 -15.38 -20.09
CA GLY A 658 -9.88 -16.03 -20.72
C GLY A 658 -11.18 -15.26 -20.51
N ASN A 659 -12.29 -15.87 -20.87
CA ASN A 659 -13.62 -15.39 -20.57
C ASN A 659 -14.17 -16.05 -19.28
N VAL A 660 -15.31 -15.58 -18.81
CA VAL A 660 -15.99 -16.08 -17.60
C VAL A 660 -16.24 -17.60 -17.67
N ASN A 661 -16.57 -18.14 -18.84
CA ASN A 661 -16.80 -19.60 -18.97
C ASN A 661 -15.53 -20.40 -18.76
N GLN A 662 -14.43 -20.00 -19.39
CA GLN A 662 -13.14 -20.67 -19.24
C GLN A 662 -12.68 -20.64 -17.78
N TYR A 663 -12.82 -19.47 -17.13
CA TYR A 663 -12.49 -19.30 -15.73
C TYR A 663 -13.29 -20.26 -14.83
N LEU A 664 -14.59 -20.32 -15.01
CA LEU A 664 -15.44 -21.21 -14.18
C LEU A 664 -15.13 -22.70 -14.42
N LEU A 665 -14.80 -23.08 -15.65
CA LEU A 665 -14.38 -24.45 -15.98
C LEU A 665 -13.09 -24.86 -15.26
N GLU A 666 -12.12 -23.95 -15.20
CA GLU A 666 -10.84 -24.21 -14.52
C GLU A 666 -11.00 -24.30 -13.00
N LYS A 667 -11.88 -23.47 -12.43
CA LYS A 667 -12.05 -23.38 -10.98
C LYS A 667 -12.90 -24.49 -10.38
N ALA A 668 -13.86 -24.97 -11.14
CA ALA A 668 -14.78 -25.97 -10.64
C ALA A 668 -15.06 -27.04 -11.71
N PRO A 669 -14.45 -28.26 -11.59
CA PRO A 669 -14.68 -29.36 -12.53
C PRO A 669 -16.15 -29.80 -12.66
N ARG A 670 -17.01 -29.34 -11.76
CA ARG A 670 -18.46 -29.60 -11.77
C ARG A 670 -19.23 -28.71 -12.74
N PHE A 671 -18.60 -27.67 -13.28
CA PHE A 671 -19.15 -26.91 -14.39
C PHE A 671 -18.81 -27.65 -15.71
N MET A 672 -19.80 -27.84 -16.54
CA MET A 672 -19.62 -28.49 -17.83
C MET A 672 -20.09 -27.55 -18.94
N ASP A 673 -19.38 -27.59 -20.04
CA ASP A 673 -19.82 -26.97 -21.30
C ASP A 673 -20.72 -27.99 -22.02
N GLU A 674 -22.00 -27.67 -22.22
CA GLU A 674 -22.90 -28.50 -22.99
C GLU A 674 -22.52 -28.42 -24.46
N GLU A 675 -21.93 -29.50 -24.96
CA GLU A 675 -21.46 -29.62 -26.35
C GLU A 675 -20.45 -28.52 -26.71
N HIS A 676 -19.19 -28.80 -26.79
CA HIS A 676 -18.06 -27.90 -27.15
C HIS A 676 -18.32 -26.89 -28.29
N THR A 677 -19.52 -26.80 -28.78
CA THR A 677 -19.96 -25.95 -29.89
C THR A 677 -20.80 -24.74 -29.49
N THR A 678 -21.41 -24.70 -28.31
CA THR A 678 -22.43 -23.69 -27.95
C THR A 678 -22.00 -22.68 -26.91
N ASN A 679 -20.89 -22.88 -26.23
CA ASN A 679 -20.44 -21.99 -25.11
C ASN A 679 -21.48 -21.80 -23.98
N ILE A 680 -22.37 -22.76 -23.80
CA ILE A 680 -23.38 -22.76 -22.74
C ILE A 680 -22.84 -23.55 -21.57
N MET A 681 -22.65 -22.85 -20.43
CA MET A 681 -22.22 -23.50 -19.19
C MET A 681 -23.41 -24.09 -18.44
N SER A 682 -23.25 -25.31 -17.98
CA SER A 682 -24.23 -25.98 -17.14
C SER A 682 -23.66 -26.45 -15.82
N TYR A 683 -24.52 -26.56 -14.81
CA TYR A 683 -24.21 -27.16 -13.51
C TYR A 683 -25.24 -28.25 -13.25
N LYS A 684 -24.80 -29.49 -13.01
CA LYS A 684 -25.68 -30.66 -12.86
C LYS A 684 -26.70 -30.77 -14.00
N ASN A 685 -26.23 -30.62 -15.24
CA ASN A 685 -27.04 -30.69 -16.47
C ASN A 685 -28.17 -29.64 -16.55
N THR A 686 -28.02 -28.51 -15.90
CA THR A 686 -28.97 -27.41 -15.97
C THR A 686 -28.20 -26.15 -16.37
N PRO A 687 -28.61 -25.44 -17.43
CA PRO A 687 -27.96 -24.22 -17.86
C PRO A 687 -27.84 -23.17 -16.75
N ILE A 688 -26.72 -22.46 -16.72
CA ILE A 688 -26.48 -21.38 -15.76
C ILE A 688 -27.02 -20.08 -16.36
N THR A 689 -27.80 -19.35 -15.61
CA THR A 689 -28.25 -18.03 -16.00
C THR A 689 -27.29 -16.98 -15.45
N TYR A 690 -26.73 -16.14 -16.32
CA TYR A 690 -25.82 -15.07 -15.97
C TYR A 690 -26.57 -13.74 -15.85
N ILE A 691 -26.38 -13.05 -14.74
CA ILE A 691 -26.97 -11.75 -14.51
C ILE A 691 -25.83 -10.74 -14.24
N PRO A 692 -25.57 -9.82 -15.16
CA PRO A 692 -24.62 -8.74 -14.93
C PRO A 692 -25.22 -7.75 -13.93
N MET A 693 -24.44 -7.43 -12.92
CA MET A 693 -24.81 -6.50 -11.87
C MET A 693 -24.14 -5.15 -12.10
N ARG A 694 -24.77 -4.07 -11.66
CA ARG A 694 -24.08 -2.78 -11.53
C ARG A 694 -23.26 -2.78 -10.27
N PHE A 695 -22.24 -1.94 -10.24
CA PHE A 695 -21.44 -1.76 -9.06
C PHE A 695 -22.28 -1.40 -7.81
N GLU A 696 -23.36 -0.68 -8.00
CA GLU A 696 -24.32 -0.27 -6.95
C GLU A 696 -25.28 -1.40 -6.52
N GLY A 697 -25.10 -2.62 -7.00
CA GLY A 697 -25.93 -3.78 -6.64
C GLY A 697 -27.22 -3.93 -7.43
N SER A 698 -27.53 -3.01 -8.35
CA SER A 698 -28.67 -3.13 -9.26
C SER A 698 -28.28 -3.93 -10.52
N VAL A 699 -29.29 -4.48 -11.21
CA VAL A 699 -29.06 -5.21 -12.46
C VAL A 699 -28.68 -4.27 -13.59
N TRP A 700 -27.66 -4.60 -14.36
CA TRP A 700 -27.27 -3.88 -15.56
C TRP A 700 -28.07 -4.39 -16.78
N GLY A 701 -29.16 -3.76 -17.10
CA GLY A 701 -29.94 -4.14 -18.28
C GLY A 701 -30.61 -5.51 -18.16
N SER A 702 -30.74 -6.19 -19.29
CA SER A 702 -31.26 -7.55 -19.38
C SER A 702 -30.22 -8.60 -19.01
N THR A 703 -30.69 -9.80 -18.65
CA THR A 703 -29.79 -10.98 -18.49
C THR A 703 -28.99 -11.21 -19.76
N ILE A 704 -27.75 -11.67 -19.57
CA ILE A 704 -26.92 -12.14 -20.67
C ILE A 704 -27.47 -13.52 -21.08
N PRO A 705 -27.94 -13.67 -22.32
CA PRO A 705 -28.30 -15.01 -22.80
C PRO A 705 -27.14 -15.97 -22.65
N PRO A 706 -27.36 -17.23 -22.27
CA PRO A 706 -26.29 -18.20 -22.02
C PRO A 706 -25.26 -18.30 -23.14
N GLN A 707 -25.69 -18.20 -24.39
CA GLN A 707 -24.82 -18.27 -25.55
C GLN A 707 -23.80 -17.12 -25.67
N TYR A 708 -23.99 -16.04 -24.91
CA TYR A 708 -23.07 -14.90 -24.91
C TYR A 708 -22.20 -14.80 -23.65
N SER A 709 -22.35 -15.73 -22.71
CA SER A 709 -21.54 -15.72 -21.47
C SER A 709 -20.04 -15.87 -21.76
N GLY A 710 -19.69 -16.58 -22.83
CA GLY A 710 -18.30 -16.70 -23.31
C GLY A 710 -17.72 -15.42 -23.91
N LEU A 711 -18.50 -14.35 -24.03
CA LEU A 711 -18.03 -13.03 -24.50
C LEU A 711 -17.71 -12.07 -23.38
N ILE A 712 -17.93 -12.48 -22.12
CA ILE A 712 -17.65 -11.62 -20.97
C ILE A 712 -16.16 -11.74 -20.64
N ASP A 713 -15.47 -10.63 -20.77
CA ASP A 713 -14.03 -10.53 -20.53
C ASP A 713 -13.75 -10.55 -19.03
N LEU A 714 -12.84 -11.42 -18.56
CA LEU A 714 -12.47 -11.47 -17.14
C LEU A 714 -11.86 -10.17 -16.62
N GLU A 715 -11.25 -9.40 -17.49
CA GLU A 715 -10.70 -8.07 -17.13
C GLU A 715 -11.74 -7.11 -16.57
N GLU A 716 -13.00 -7.28 -16.95
CA GLU A 716 -14.10 -6.40 -16.52
C GLU A 716 -14.83 -6.92 -15.29
N VAL A 717 -14.48 -8.11 -14.78
CA VAL A 717 -15.17 -8.77 -13.68
C VAL A 717 -14.39 -8.64 -12.39
N GLU A 718 -15.05 -8.15 -11.34
CA GLU A 718 -14.49 -8.10 -9.97
C GLU A 718 -14.64 -9.45 -9.28
N TYR A 719 -15.87 -9.96 -9.23
CA TYR A 719 -16.19 -11.27 -8.66
C TYR A 719 -17.47 -11.84 -9.24
N ILE A 720 -17.62 -13.15 -9.11
CA ILE A 720 -18.81 -13.90 -9.51
C ILE A 720 -19.40 -14.57 -8.28
N LEU A 721 -20.67 -14.40 -8.04
CA LEU A 721 -21.42 -15.15 -7.03
C LEU A 721 -22.22 -16.24 -7.73
N PHE A 722 -21.86 -17.49 -7.47
CA PHE A 722 -22.57 -18.63 -7.99
C PHE A 722 -23.48 -19.24 -6.94
N PHE A 723 -24.76 -19.32 -7.25
CA PHE A 723 -25.77 -19.94 -6.40
C PHE A 723 -25.99 -21.38 -6.82
N ASN A 724 -25.52 -22.30 -5.99
CA ASN A 724 -25.59 -23.74 -6.27
C ASN A 724 -26.97 -24.34 -5.91
N ASN A 725 -27.90 -23.52 -5.40
CA ASN A 725 -29.27 -23.91 -5.12
C ASN A 725 -30.22 -23.42 -6.22
N PRO A 726 -30.92 -24.33 -6.91
CA PRO A 726 -31.83 -23.95 -8.00
C PRO A 726 -33.06 -23.14 -7.54
N PHE A 727 -33.31 -23.06 -6.25
CA PHE A 727 -34.38 -22.24 -5.67
C PHE A 727 -33.95 -20.82 -5.30
N ALA A 728 -32.65 -20.55 -5.30
CA ALA A 728 -32.13 -19.18 -5.04
C ALA A 728 -32.77 -18.16 -5.96
N TYR A 729 -33.08 -18.54 -7.20
CA TYR A 729 -33.72 -17.70 -8.17
C TYR A 729 -35.14 -17.24 -7.76
N GLN A 730 -35.90 -18.07 -7.07
CA GLN A 730 -37.24 -17.71 -6.56
C GLN A 730 -37.17 -16.72 -5.40
N HIS A 731 -36.20 -16.88 -4.53
CA HIS A 731 -35.96 -15.93 -3.42
C HIS A 731 -35.49 -14.59 -3.92
N LEU A 732 -34.65 -14.57 -4.91
CA LEU A 732 -34.22 -13.36 -5.62
C LEU A 732 -35.42 -12.61 -6.22
N ARG A 733 -36.34 -13.36 -6.83
CA ARG A 733 -37.55 -12.81 -7.41
C ARG A 733 -38.41 -12.06 -6.39
N LEU A 734 -38.68 -12.67 -5.24
CA LEU A 734 -39.54 -12.08 -4.20
C LEU A 734 -38.90 -10.81 -3.62
N SER A 735 -37.63 -10.83 -3.37
CA SER A 735 -36.90 -9.69 -2.86
C SER A 735 -36.81 -8.55 -3.89
N HIS A 736 -36.56 -8.87 -5.13
CA HIS A 736 -36.37 -7.88 -6.19
C HIS A 736 -37.70 -7.22 -6.63
N LYS A 737 -38.78 -7.97 -6.63
CA LYS A 737 -40.13 -7.43 -6.97
C LYS A 737 -40.58 -6.36 -5.98
N ASN A 738 -40.22 -6.48 -4.73
CA ASN A 738 -40.61 -5.49 -3.71
C ASN A 738 -39.77 -4.21 -3.79
N MET A 739 -38.55 -4.30 -4.31
CA MET A 739 -37.60 -3.19 -4.37
C MET A 739 -37.57 -2.43 -5.68
N TYR A 740 -37.79 -3.13 -6.79
CA TYR A 740 -37.71 -2.58 -8.15
C TYR A 740 -38.84 -3.14 -9.00
N PRO A 741 -40.09 -2.65 -8.80
CA PRO A 741 -41.25 -3.20 -9.49
C PRO A 741 -41.15 -3.10 -11.02
N ASP A 742 -40.42 -2.13 -11.54
CA ASP A 742 -40.26 -1.87 -12.98
C ASP A 742 -38.95 -2.45 -13.56
N SER A 743 -38.25 -3.35 -12.82
CA SER A 743 -37.00 -3.91 -13.30
C SER A 743 -37.21 -4.95 -14.40
N PRO A 744 -36.47 -4.89 -15.53
CA PRO A 744 -36.50 -5.91 -16.59
C PRO A 744 -36.22 -7.33 -16.07
N LEU A 745 -35.57 -7.47 -14.90
CA LEU A 745 -35.38 -8.73 -14.23
C LEU A 745 -36.70 -9.38 -13.80
N ILE A 746 -37.71 -8.59 -13.45
CA ILE A 746 -39.03 -9.08 -13.02
C ILE A 746 -39.75 -9.76 -14.18
N ASP A 747 -39.69 -9.21 -15.37
CA ASP A 747 -40.31 -9.80 -16.57
C ASP A 747 -39.64 -11.13 -16.91
N LEU A 748 -38.31 -11.21 -16.81
CA LEU A 748 -37.55 -12.43 -17.04
C LEU A 748 -37.90 -13.49 -16.00
N ILE A 749 -38.03 -13.09 -14.74
CA ILE A 749 -38.39 -13.92 -13.60
C ILE A 749 -39.81 -14.47 -13.76
N ASN A 750 -40.75 -13.64 -14.22
CA ASN A 750 -42.13 -14.03 -14.40
C ASN A 750 -42.34 -15.10 -15.48
N HIS A 751 -41.51 -15.10 -16.54
CA HIS A 751 -41.59 -16.07 -17.63
C HIS A 751 -40.92 -17.43 -17.28
N SER A 752 -40.16 -17.52 -16.21
CA SER A 752 -39.33 -18.69 -15.86
C SER A 752 -39.68 -19.32 -14.52
N ALA A 753 -40.81 -18.99 -13.92
CA ALA A 753 -41.13 -19.34 -12.51
C ALA A 753 -41.23 -20.86 -12.19
N SER A 754 -41.30 -21.72 -13.18
CA SER A 754 -41.44 -23.18 -12.99
C SER A 754 -40.16 -24.00 -13.24
N GLU A 755 -39.09 -23.38 -13.74
CA GLU A 755 -37.87 -24.07 -14.11
C GLU A 755 -36.79 -23.98 -13.02
N LYS A 756 -36.13 -25.09 -12.71
CA LYS A 756 -34.93 -25.11 -11.88
C LYS A 756 -33.81 -24.44 -12.66
N LYS A 757 -33.24 -23.36 -12.11
CA LYS A 757 -32.13 -22.64 -12.72
C LYS A 757 -31.05 -22.30 -11.70
N TYR A 758 -29.81 -22.56 -12.08
CA TYR A 758 -28.66 -22.05 -11.33
C TYR A 758 -28.35 -20.65 -11.81
N LEU A 759 -27.77 -19.86 -10.91
CA LEU A 759 -27.60 -18.44 -11.13
C LEU A 759 -26.18 -18.01 -10.86
N ALA A 760 -25.59 -17.29 -11.78
CA ALA A 760 -24.33 -16.60 -11.58
C ALA A 760 -24.54 -15.09 -11.70
N LEU A 761 -24.32 -14.38 -10.61
CA LEU A 761 -24.31 -12.91 -10.61
C LEU A 761 -22.89 -12.43 -10.89
N ILE A 762 -22.73 -11.67 -11.97
CA ILE A 762 -21.44 -11.14 -12.40
C ILE A 762 -21.34 -9.68 -11.96
N TYR A 763 -20.46 -9.42 -11.03
CA TYR A 763 -20.19 -8.08 -10.55
C TYR A 763 -19.02 -7.50 -11.34
N PRO A 764 -19.24 -6.40 -12.07
CA PRO A 764 -18.15 -5.73 -12.77
C PRO A 764 -17.19 -5.10 -11.78
N ARG A 765 -15.96 -4.91 -12.22
CA ARG A 765 -15.01 -4.03 -11.51
C ARG A 765 -15.68 -2.68 -11.28
N LYS A 766 -15.30 -2.02 -10.18
CA LYS A 766 -15.78 -0.66 -9.92
C LYS A 766 -15.57 0.14 -11.20
N ARG A 767 -16.67 0.64 -11.74
CA ARG A 767 -16.69 1.49 -12.94
C ARG A 767 -16.36 0.79 -14.27
N ALA A 768 -16.40 -0.53 -14.31
CA ALA A 768 -16.40 -1.28 -15.56
C ALA A 768 -17.84 -1.60 -16.00
N ALA A 769 -18.09 -1.55 -17.29
CA ALA A 769 -19.32 -2.06 -17.88
C ALA A 769 -19.04 -3.48 -18.38
N VAL A 770 -19.81 -4.45 -17.96
CA VAL A 770 -19.86 -5.74 -18.64
C VAL A 770 -20.57 -5.51 -19.96
N THR A 771 -19.81 -5.23 -21.01
CA THR A 771 -20.34 -4.96 -22.35
C THR A 771 -20.04 -6.10 -23.28
N TYR A 772 -20.97 -6.33 -24.20
CA TYR A 772 -20.69 -7.17 -25.36
C TYR A 772 -19.65 -6.48 -26.22
N ASP A 773 -18.56 -7.16 -26.51
CA ASP A 773 -17.61 -6.68 -27.49
C ASP A 773 -18.25 -6.77 -28.87
N MET A 774 -18.74 -5.65 -29.39
CA MET A 774 -19.20 -5.60 -30.75
C MET A 774 -17.99 -5.60 -31.69
N LYS A 775 -18.07 -6.33 -32.82
CA LYS A 775 -16.99 -6.40 -33.80
C LYS A 775 -16.48 -5.00 -34.15
N GLY A 776 -15.19 -4.74 -33.84
CA GLY A 776 -14.53 -3.48 -34.12
C GLY A 776 -14.99 -2.29 -33.28
N GLN A 777 -15.70 -2.54 -32.18
CA GLN A 777 -16.11 -1.48 -31.24
C GLN A 777 -16.03 -1.99 -29.81
N ARG A 778 -15.47 -1.19 -28.90
CA ARG A 778 -15.48 -1.44 -27.46
C ARG A 778 -16.06 -0.22 -26.74
N ALA A 779 -17.03 -0.45 -25.88
CA ALA A 779 -17.58 0.55 -24.98
C ALA A 779 -17.26 0.16 -23.54
N THR A 780 -16.74 1.08 -22.73
CA THR A 780 -16.39 0.86 -21.32
C THR A 780 -16.40 2.21 -20.58
N TYR A 781 -15.93 2.20 -19.35
CA TYR A 781 -15.68 3.40 -18.58
C TYR A 781 -14.19 3.62 -18.39
N ILE A 782 -13.80 4.87 -18.31
CA ILE A 782 -12.46 5.29 -17.92
C ILE A 782 -12.53 6.12 -16.65
N GLU A 783 -11.57 5.86 -15.77
CA GLU A 783 -11.46 6.55 -14.52
C GLU A 783 -10.63 7.82 -14.68
N GLY A 784 -11.25 8.98 -14.42
CA GLY A 784 -10.58 10.24 -14.26
C GLY A 784 -9.94 10.39 -12.89
N TYR A 785 -9.57 11.62 -12.53
CA TYR A 785 -9.17 11.91 -11.16
C TYR A 785 -10.38 11.82 -10.23
N SER A 786 -10.16 11.31 -9.03
CA SER A 786 -11.22 11.24 -8.02
C SER A 786 -11.58 12.63 -7.53
N THR A 787 -12.87 12.92 -7.44
CA THR A 787 -13.36 14.11 -6.75
C THR A 787 -13.03 14.01 -5.26
N VAL A 788 -12.57 15.10 -4.70
CA VAL A 788 -12.21 15.22 -3.29
C VAL A 788 -13.19 16.18 -2.62
N ARG A 789 -13.68 15.80 -1.45
CA ARG A 789 -14.53 16.68 -0.64
C ARG A 789 -13.68 17.68 0.14
N GLU A 790 -14.24 18.85 0.42
CA GLU A 790 -13.67 19.78 1.37
C GLU A 790 -14.08 19.41 2.80
N PHE A 791 -13.17 19.62 3.74
CA PHE A 791 -13.46 19.41 5.15
C PHE A 791 -14.44 20.50 5.62
N PHE A 792 -15.57 20.09 6.16
CA PHE A 792 -16.56 21.00 6.72
C PHE A 792 -16.24 21.32 8.19
N SER A 793 -16.10 22.60 8.51
CA SER A 793 -15.99 23.10 9.88
C SER A 793 -17.25 23.91 10.20
N PRO A 794 -18.04 23.51 11.20
CA PRO A 794 -19.22 24.28 11.61
C PRO A 794 -18.88 25.71 12.02
N ASP A 795 -19.79 26.65 11.78
CA ASP A 795 -19.67 28.05 12.18
C ASP A 795 -20.71 28.37 13.27
N TYR A 796 -20.27 28.49 14.52
CA TYR A 796 -21.11 28.82 15.68
C TYR A 796 -21.07 30.30 16.03
N LYS A 797 -21.01 31.19 15.04
CA LYS A 797 -21.10 32.65 15.27
C LYS A 797 -22.33 33.06 16.09
N ASN A 798 -23.44 32.42 15.78
CA ASN A 798 -24.63 32.45 16.61
C ASN A 798 -24.55 31.27 17.56
N ALA A 799 -24.86 31.46 18.83
CA ALA A 799 -24.83 30.36 19.80
C ALA A 799 -25.55 29.13 19.27
N PRO A 800 -25.05 27.91 19.54
CA PRO A 800 -25.69 26.69 19.07
C PRO A 800 -27.15 26.64 19.55
N LEU A 801 -28.02 26.07 18.73
CA LEU A 801 -29.42 25.92 19.08
C LEU A 801 -29.57 25.09 20.35
N PRO A 802 -30.58 25.34 21.21
CA PRO A 802 -30.81 24.51 22.38
C PRO A 802 -30.95 23.03 21.97
N GLY A 803 -30.13 22.16 22.55
CA GLY A 803 -30.09 20.74 22.24
C GLY A 803 -29.18 20.35 21.05
N GLU A 804 -28.48 21.31 20.43
CA GLU A 804 -27.47 21.00 19.42
C GLU A 804 -26.27 20.30 20.04
N THR A 805 -25.86 19.20 19.45
CA THR A 805 -24.72 18.41 19.88
C THR A 805 -23.68 18.37 18.77
N ASP A 806 -22.43 18.53 19.12
CA ASP A 806 -21.29 18.40 18.21
C ASP A 806 -20.24 17.50 18.88
N TYR A 807 -20.09 16.32 18.36
CA TYR A 807 -19.16 15.32 18.89
C TYR A 807 -18.00 15.00 17.95
N ARG A 808 -17.79 15.79 16.88
CA ARG A 808 -16.72 15.54 15.93
C ARG A 808 -15.37 15.45 16.62
N ARG A 809 -14.56 14.48 16.22
CA ARG A 809 -13.22 14.27 16.78
C ARG A 809 -12.17 15.12 16.08
N THR A 810 -12.29 15.31 14.75
CA THR A 810 -11.46 16.24 13.99
C THR A 810 -12.10 17.63 14.03
N LEU A 811 -11.47 18.54 14.75
CA LEU A 811 -11.99 19.91 14.95
C LEU A 811 -11.69 20.77 13.72
N TYR A 812 -10.52 20.60 13.13
CA TYR A 812 -10.08 21.30 11.94
C TYR A 812 -9.11 20.47 11.11
N TRP A 813 -9.29 20.52 9.81
CA TRP A 813 -8.39 19.93 8.84
C TRP A 813 -8.20 20.86 7.65
N ASN A 814 -6.95 21.13 7.30
CA ASN A 814 -6.61 21.82 6.05
C ASN A 814 -5.36 21.18 5.43
N PRO A 815 -5.49 20.55 4.25
CA PRO A 815 -4.38 19.85 3.60
C PRO A 815 -3.36 20.80 2.97
N LEU A 816 -3.72 22.07 2.69
CA LEU A 816 -2.93 23.04 1.94
C LEU A 816 -3.03 24.46 2.51
N LEU A 817 -2.80 24.62 3.80
CA LEU A 817 -2.78 25.93 4.43
C LEU A 817 -1.48 26.67 4.08
N ARG A 818 -1.60 27.85 3.45
CA ARG A 818 -0.44 28.63 3.00
C ARG A 818 0.07 29.53 4.10
N THR A 819 1.39 29.60 4.28
CA THR A 819 2.04 30.63 5.10
C THR A 819 2.24 31.92 4.32
N ASP A 820 2.20 33.05 5.01
CA ASP A 820 2.54 34.37 4.48
C ASP A 820 4.07 34.60 4.43
N ALA A 821 4.50 35.79 4.01
CA ALA A 821 5.91 36.13 3.90
C ALA A 821 6.62 36.17 5.28
N GLU A 822 5.85 36.36 6.35
CA GLU A 822 6.31 36.33 7.76
C GLU A 822 6.30 34.90 8.31
N GLY A 823 5.96 33.89 7.49
CA GLY A 823 5.93 32.49 7.83
C GLY A 823 4.69 32.08 8.65
N ASN A 824 3.65 32.88 8.75
CA ASN A 824 2.45 32.58 9.52
C ASN A 824 1.37 31.97 8.64
N ALA A 825 0.71 30.94 9.15
CA ALA A 825 -0.50 30.35 8.59
C ALA A 825 -1.61 30.41 9.64
N LYS A 826 -2.69 31.11 9.35
CA LYS A 826 -3.80 31.32 10.28
C LYS A 826 -4.94 30.37 9.97
N ALA A 827 -5.46 29.73 11.01
CA ALA A 827 -6.66 28.90 10.96
C ALA A 827 -7.69 29.41 11.96
N THR A 828 -8.95 29.43 11.55
CA THR A 828 -10.07 29.78 12.41
C THR A 828 -11.12 28.71 12.31
N PHE A 829 -11.55 28.19 13.44
CA PHE A 829 -12.58 27.16 13.54
C PHE A 829 -13.31 27.28 14.88
N TYR A 830 -14.28 26.42 15.12
CA TYR A 830 -14.99 26.37 16.39
C TYR A 830 -14.74 25.04 17.09
N ASN A 831 -14.65 25.10 18.42
CA ASN A 831 -14.58 23.93 19.25
C ASN A 831 -15.85 23.06 19.12
N ASN A 832 -15.76 21.78 19.46
CA ASN A 832 -16.93 20.92 19.58
C ASN A 832 -17.67 21.15 20.93
N GLY A 833 -18.69 20.33 21.22
CA GLY A 833 -19.54 20.49 22.42
C GLY A 833 -18.86 20.04 23.72
N ARG A 834 -17.64 19.47 23.70
CA ARG A 834 -17.03 18.84 24.88
C ARG A 834 -15.52 18.97 25.02
N CYS A 835 -14.79 19.27 23.98
CA CYS A 835 -13.33 19.23 23.98
C CYS A 835 -12.73 20.29 24.89
N HIS A 836 -11.89 19.87 25.82
CA HIS A 836 -11.11 20.72 26.73
C HIS A 836 -9.63 20.74 26.36
N ILE A 837 -9.15 19.68 25.73
CA ILE A 837 -7.77 19.50 25.30
C ILE A 837 -7.75 19.30 23.80
N MET A 838 -7.05 20.17 23.09
CA MET A 838 -6.88 20.01 21.64
C MET A 838 -5.46 19.52 21.34
N GLU A 839 -5.33 18.62 20.42
CA GLU A 839 -4.05 18.24 19.83
C GLU A 839 -3.97 18.77 18.41
N ALA A 840 -2.89 19.46 18.09
CA ALA A 840 -2.63 19.96 16.75
C ALA A 840 -1.29 19.47 16.25
N ASP A 841 -1.23 19.08 14.99
CA ASP A 841 0.01 18.75 14.29
C ASP A 841 -0.02 19.21 12.83
N ALA A 842 1.17 19.50 12.32
CA ALA A 842 1.34 19.99 10.97
C ALA A 842 2.56 19.36 10.31
N SER A 843 2.50 19.22 9.00
CA SER A 843 3.60 18.69 8.18
C SER A 843 3.83 19.56 6.95
N THR A 844 5.09 19.64 6.51
CA THR A 844 5.46 20.34 5.26
C THR A 844 6.68 19.75 4.59
N ILE A 845 6.76 19.96 3.29
CA ILE A 845 7.99 19.87 2.49
C ILE A 845 8.11 21.17 1.72
N THR A 846 9.26 21.81 1.79
CA THR A 846 9.52 22.99 0.96
C THR A 846 9.89 22.59 -0.47
N PRO A 847 9.82 23.50 -1.46
CA PRO A 847 10.29 23.24 -2.83
C PRO A 847 11.77 22.82 -2.91
N LYS A 848 12.56 23.09 -1.87
CA LYS A 848 13.98 22.69 -1.78
C LYS A 848 14.18 21.34 -1.05
N GLY A 849 13.13 20.58 -0.82
CA GLY A 849 13.19 19.26 -0.15
C GLY A 849 13.47 19.32 1.36
N LYS A 850 13.31 20.46 1.99
CA LYS A 850 13.41 20.59 3.45
C LYS A 850 12.11 20.13 4.08
N LEU A 851 12.23 19.27 5.09
CA LEU A 851 11.14 18.65 5.82
C LEU A 851 10.84 19.43 7.10
N GLY A 852 9.58 19.52 7.46
CA GLY A 852 9.14 20.11 8.71
C GLY A 852 7.93 19.41 9.28
N SER A 853 7.96 19.19 10.59
CA SER A 853 6.79 18.78 11.35
C SER A 853 6.71 19.58 12.65
N GLY A 854 5.49 19.77 13.14
CA GLY A 854 5.25 20.43 14.42
C GLY A 854 4.02 19.85 15.08
N LYS A 855 4.06 19.71 16.40
CA LYS A 855 2.93 19.24 17.20
C LYS A 855 2.79 20.09 18.47
N THR A 856 1.58 20.27 18.93
CA THR A 856 1.29 20.95 20.18
C THR A 856 0.03 20.39 20.83
N LYS A 857 0.00 20.50 22.16
CA LYS A 857 -1.16 20.22 22.97
C LYS A 857 -1.66 21.50 23.59
N ILE A 858 -2.88 21.86 23.31
CA ILE A 858 -3.54 23.08 23.82
C ILE A 858 -4.46 22.63 24.96
N SER A 859 -4.11 23.01 26.17
CA SER A 859 -4.85 22.62 27.37
C SER A 859 -4.88 23.73 28.37
N PRO A 860 -5.89 23.81 29.27
CA PRO A 860 -5.89 24.73 30.39
C PRO A 860 -4.58 24.59 31.17
N LYS A 861 -3.95 25.73 31.53
CA LYS A 861 -2.82 25.66 32.45
C LYS A 861 -3.33 25.09 33.76
N LYS A 862 -2.68 24.04 34.27
CA LYS A 862 -2.91 23.48 35.59
C LYS A 862 -2.61 24.53 36.65
#